data_bf660418609c00dcf2cb8ed401489cdb
#
_entry.id   bf660418609c00dcf2cb8ed401489cdb
#
_cell.length_a   1.000
_cell.length_b   1.000
_cell.length_c   1.000
_cell.angle_alpha   90.00
_cell.angle_beta   90.00
_cell.angle_gamma   90.00
#
_symmetry.space_group_name_H-M   'P 1'
#
loop_
_entity.id
_entity.type
_entity.pdbx_description
1 polymer ?
#
loop_
_entity_poly.entity_id
_entity_poly.type
_entity_poly.pdbx_seq_one_letter_code
_entity_poly.pdbx_strand_id
1 'polypeptide(L)'
;MRDFINRLSRGSSIINIPKLSCSEEQTTMTTMSDAAAEDSSANDATNDVYETEHADNVHAKEEAVVLTIDNDENTVTKKEEPEKYGFELKKSGTELTQIHIYADAEFIELEKNDISTDDFAGDRLDINYIINPEKMHAGNNYGYIHVDSYTQHLKVKVSAVASKAAGEEFEVRWEERQAEYKLTKLYLDFRMKKIKKEIWLSSSMQIVDRIRGIKGQDPFYDLVQVQLLAMSGREESAVQIFDGFKKDIIGRIGDNVELYCYFLYVSTLMVKEEEYTAQVYSQVKKFYENGYDTYRVLWILFYLGPDSESNKSIKLIRIKDTVNIGCTSPVMYIEALNIINAQPVLLRVLNQFEMRVINYGCKNGIITEKLAMQIADVAANEKNISINTLIILKKLYEQFDKDEILTVLVTQMIRMGMTGDNCFEIYEKGVLRGLRITRLYEFYIASMPKNIERQLPKIVLMYFAYDNILSDSDKAFLYANIVTGRDSYYKNIYEGYDRNIEIFVYEQLKDGKISDNLAVLYKALLKTQLISKETGSFISRMPYMHRVRCFSDVVSRVHVRHPEFAEETVYELSEKIAYICMYAGDCEITFECSDGVIRKDTIDYEIEKVFDAGQYEEVFDAADEYGMDNDGIIMSRINDMHKKSEYTSELLDYYKCIKKSDNISSAYRYQINSWMIEYYYTYYKDNDFWHEYVSVDTDDLSDKDAQRLIETLTEAGMYSQSFELVSRYGCCKAAPARLLKMADYILTNVSDEHNKVLDDVTAYVFGQHIYNEPVLAYMSDYFNGTNDEMYNVWKAAINYGVNVSHMSERLLAQMMYTGVHTGRLTEVFTDYYSKMPDKLIVKAYLSYNSQFYLLRQKKANDIVFRVIEEYMKEGYGLPECCYVAWLKNISKNP
;
A
#
# COMPACT_ATOMS: atom_id res chain seq x y z
N MET A 1 13.21 24.13 57.62
CA MET A 1 13.90 24.35 56.33
C MET A 1 13.78 23.18 55.38
N ARG A 2 14.10 21.97 55.83
CA ARG A 2 13.97 20.73 54.98
C ARG A 2 12.58 20.65 54.34
N ASP A 3 11.52 20.85 55.11
CA ASP A 3 10.17 20.82 54.58
C ASP A 3 9.83 22.02 53.67
N PHE A 4 10.34 23.23 53.89
CA PHE A 4 10.10 24.39 53.02
C PHE A 4 10.70 24.20 51.66
N ILE A 5 11.95 23.78 51.63
CA ILE A 5 12.62 23.52 50.38
C ILE A 5 12.09 22.24 49.72
N ASN A 6 11.69 21.21 50.51
CA ASN A 6 10.94 20.10 50.01
C ASN A 6 9.55 20.49 49.44
N ARG A 7 8.91 21.48 50.10
CA ARG A 7 7.61 21.98 49.65
C ARG A 7 7.74 22.92 48.47
N LEU A 8 8.79 23.74 48.41
CA LEU A 8 9.17 24.51 47.25
C LEU A 8 9.52 23.57 46.06
N SER A 9 10.15 22.45 46.32
CA SER A 9 10.44 21.43 45.29
C SER A 9 9.28 20.50 45.01
N ARG A 10 8.37 20.25 45.97
CA ARG A 10 7.13 19.50 45.74
C ARG A 10 6.13 20.26 44.89
N GLY A 11 6.10 21.58 44.95
CA GLY A 11 5.38 22.38 43.97
C GLY A 11 5.94 22.23 42.55
N SER A 12 7.23 21.84 42.45
CA SER A 12 7.79 21.41 41.17
C SER A 12 7.49 19.97 40.83
N SER A 13 7.02 19.14 41.76
CA SER A 13 6.52 17.82 41.48
C SER A 13 5.11 17.83 40.88
N ILE A 14 4.43 18.97 40.88
CA ILE A 14 3.25 19.22 39.99
C ILE A 14 3.72 19.68 38.61
N ILE A 15 4.99 20.06 38.45
CA ILE A 15 5.70 20.16 37.17
C ILE A 15 6.64 18.95 37.17
N ASN A 16 6.08 17.79 37.07
CA ASN A 16 6.65 16.52 37.40
C ASN A 16 7.96 16.18 36.75
N ILE A 17 8.87 15.75 37.62
CA ILE A 17 9.92 14.80 37.27
C ILE A 17 10.07 13.86 38.46
N PRO A 18 10.03 12.52 38.28
CA PRO A 18 9.91 11.59 39.42
C PRO A 18 11.16 11.51 40.30
N LYS A 19 10.91 11.08 41.52
CA LYS A 19 11.95 10.58 42.40
C LYS A 19 12.55 9.32 41.81
N LEU A 20 13.81 9.33 41.40
CA LEU A 20 14.59 8.12 41.28
C LEU A 20 14.71 7.52 42.68
N SER A 21 14.00 6.41 42.90
CA SER A 21 14.25 5.53 44.04
C SER A 21 15.53 4.78 43.75
N CYS A 22 16.62 5.16 44.42
CA CYS A 22 17.78 4.29 44.53
C CYS A 22 17.36 3.07 45.34
N SER A 23 17.13 1.93 44.72
CA SER A 23 17.27 0.64 45.34
C SER A 23 18.76 0.35 45.46
N GLU A 24 19.25 0.32 46.71
CA GLU A 24 20.55 -0.27 47.02
C GLU A 24 20.48 -1.76 46.70
N GLU A 25 21.01 -2.16 45.55
CA GLU A 25 21.50 -3.50 45.36
C GLU A 25 23.04 -3.47 45.42
N GLN A 26 23.55 -4.01 46.53
CA GLN A 26 24.93 -4.36 46.72
C GLN A 26 25.34 -5.34 45.66
N THR A 27 26.15 -4.92 44.71
CA THR A 27 26.89 -5.85 43.86
C THR A 27 28.35 -5.85 44.32
N THR A 28 28.74 -6.95 44.91
CA THR A 28 30.08 -7.32 45.29
C THR A 28 31.07 -7.18 44.13
N MET A 29 32.09 -6.38 44.37
CA MET A 29 33.30 -6.30 43.57
C MET A 29 34.01 -7.66 43.58
N THR A 30 34.24 -8.18 42.41
CA THR A 30 35.31 -9.20 42.21
C THR A 30 36.36 -8.56 41.31
N THR A 31 37.47 -8.24 41.94
CA THR A 31 38.72 -7.84 41.31
C THR A 31 39.28 -9.00 40.50
N MET A 32 39.64 -8.76 39.22
CA MET A 32 40.77 -9.49 38.62
C MET A 32 41.61 -8.52 37.79
N SER A 33 42.87 -8.61 38.09
CA SER A 33 44.04 -7.85 37.71
C SER A 33 44.55 -8.14 36.30
N ASP A 34 45.16 -7.14 35.77
CA ASP A 34 46.42 -7.06 34.98
C ASP A 34 46.86 -8.19 34.04
N ALA A 35 47.13 -7.78 32.82
CA ALA A 35 48.40 -8.02 32.08
C ALA A 35 48.30 -7.26 30.73
N ALA A 36 49.02 -6.15 30.60
CA ALA A 36 50.32 -5.90 30.01
C ALA A 36 50.54 -6.49 28.62
N ALA A 37 50.54 -5.61 27.62
CA ALA A 37 51.65 -4.96 26.90
C ALA A 37 52.29 -5.72 25.73
N GLU A 38 52.61 -4.92 24.74
CA GLU A 38 53.68 -5.06 23.71
C GLU A 38 53.36 -5.91 22.48
N ASP A 39 53.77 -5.58 21.32
CA ASP A 39 54.38 -4.46 20.56
C ASP A 39 54.58 -4.97 19.11
N SER A 40 54.73 -4.04 18.23
CA SER A 40 55.55 -4.02 17.01
C SER A 40 55.15 -4.67 15.69
N SER A 41 54.93 -3.78 14.78
CA SER A 41 55.70 -3.60 13.51
C SER A 41 55.38 -4.46 12.29
N ALA A 42 54.95 -3.75 11.33
CA ALA A 42 55.53 -3.54 9.95
C ALA A 42 55.48 -4.68 8.92
N ASN A 43 54.97 -4.27 7.81
CA ASN A 43 55.42 -4.43 6.41
C ASN A 43 54.78 -5.43 5.47
N ASP A 44 54.37 -4.80 4.40
CA ASP A 44 54.51 -5.13 2.96
C ASP A 44 53.54 -6.07 2.28
N ALA A 45 52.81 -5.37 1.43
CA ALA A 45 52.52 -5.61 0.01
C ALA A 45 52.39 -7.06 -0.49
N THR A 46 51.21 -7.35 -1.01
CA THR A 46 51.08 -7.77 -2.44
C THR A 46 49.61 -7.77 -2.85
N ASN A 47 49.38 -7.22 -4.03
CA ASN A 47 48.15 -7.28 -4.81
C ASN A 47 47.64 -8.71 -4.97
N ASP A 48 46.36 -8.94 -4.71
CA ASP A 48 45.56 -9.86 -5.52
C ASP A 48 44.12 -9.37 -5.61
N VAL A 49 43.70 -9.20 -6.84
CA VAL A 49 42.36 -8.83 -7.28
C VAL A 49 41.45 -10.03 -7.06
N TYR A 50 40.52 -9.92 -6.15
CA TYR A 50 39.30 -10.73 -6.15
C TYR A 50 38.10 -9.81 -6.11
N GLU A 51 37.31 -9.92 -7.19
CA GLU A 51 35.95 -9.43 -7.26
C GLU A 51 35.17 -10.00 -6.08
N THR A 52 34.77 -9.15 -5.14
CA THR A 52 33.78 -9.46 -4.15
C THR A 52 32.49 -8.71 -4.51
N GLU A 53 31.49 -9.51 -4.80
CA GLU A 53 30.11 -9.09 -4.90
C GLU A 53 29.76 -8.11 -3.76
N HIS A 54 29.32 -6.93 -4.13
CA HIS A 54 28.73 -5.97 -3.20
C HIS A 54 27.42 -6.57 -2.68
N ALA A 55 27.49 -7.17 -1.50
CA ALA A 55 26.33 -7.26 -0.66
C ALA A 55 25.99 -5.85 -0.18
N ASP A 56 24.95 -5.28 -0.75
CA ASP A 56 24.33 -4.06 -0.27
C ASP A 56 23.88 -4.27 1.19
N ASN A 57 24.72 -3.81 2.12
CA ASN A 57 24.30 -3.53 3.49
C ASN A 57 23.38 -2.29 3.40
N VAL A 58 22.11 -2.55 3.21
CA VAL A 58 21.06 -1.58 3.51
C VAL A 58 21.08 -1.43 5.04
N HIS A 59 21.82 -0.46 5.54
CA HIS A 59 21.54 0.10 6.85
C HIS A 59 20.14 0.68 6.77
N ALA A 60 19.17 -0.06 7.32
CA ALA A 60 17.85 0.49 7.58
C ALA A 60 18.08 1.79 8.38
N LYS A 61 17.69 2.93 7.86
CA LYS A 61 17.63 4.17 8.63
C LYS A 61 16.71 3.89 9.80
N GLU A 62 17.24 3.96 11.03
CA GLU A 62 16.41 3.93 12.23
C GLU A 62 15.44 5.11 12.12
N GLU A 63 14.16 4.82 12.00
CA GLU A 63 13.12 5.82 11.99
C GLU A 63 12.84 6.26 13.43
N ALA A 64 12.77 7.58 13.65
CA ALA A 64 12.46 8.15 14.95
C ALA A 64 11.11 7.63 15.47
N VAL A 65 11.08 7.22 16.74
CA VAL A 65 9.86 6.72 17.37
C VAL A 65 8.87 7.84 17.60
N VAL A 66 7.66 7.67 17.07
CA VAL A 66 6.52 8.53 17.35
C VAL A 66 5.51 7.72 18.18
N LEU A 67 5.19 8.26 19.36
CA LEU A 67 4.23 7.67 20.29
C LEU A 67 2.84 8.26 20.09
N THR A 68 1.81 7.44 20.15
CA THR A 68 0.40 7.85 20.12
C THR A 68 -0.40 7.11 21.17
N ILE A 69 -1.46 7.74 21.68
CA ILE A 69 -2.37 7.19 22.68
C ILE A 69 -3.77 7.15 22.08
N ASP A 70 -4.43 6.00 22.15
CA ASP A 70 -5.76 5.83 21.56
C ASP A 70 -6.87 6.56 22.32
N ASN A 71 -6.68 6.77 23.63
CA ASN A 71 -7.68 7.43 24.47
C ASN A 71 -6.98 8.35 25.48
N ASP A 72 -7.07 9.65 25.29
CA ASP A 72 -6.44 10.67 26.09
C ASP A 72 -7.29 11.12 27.31
N GLU A 73 -8.50 10.59 27.47
CA GLU A 73 -9.38 10.88 28.60
C GLU A 73 -10.08 9.62 29.13
N ASN A 74 -9.81 9.27 30.38
CA ASN A 74 -10.47 8.20 31.12
C ASN A 74 -11.32 8.77 32.26
N THR A 75 -12.64 8.53 32.25
CA THR A 75 -13.56 8.96 33.29
C THR A 75 -14.06 7.75 34.06
N VAL A 76 -13.82 7.74 35.38
CA VAL A 76 -14.23 6.67 36.29
C VAL A 76 -15.31 7.19 37.23
N THR A 77 -16.45 6.55 37.21
CA THR A 77 -17.58 6.87 38.11
C THR A 77 -17.61 5.94 39.30
N LYS A 78 -17.68 6.53 40.51
CA LYS A 78 -17.95 5.94 41.85
C LYS A 78 -17.51 4.51 42.10
N LYS A 79 -16.38 4.33 42.81
CA LYS A 79 -16.03 3.03 43.39
C LYS A 79 -15.45 3.17 44.78
N GLU A 80 -15.65 2.13 45.59
CA GLU A 80 -15.22 2.10 47.01
C GLU A 80 -13.94 1.26 47.17
N GLU A 81 -13.50 0.53 46.15
CA GLU A 81 -12.26 -0.28 46.18
C GLU A 81 -11.30 0.09 45.06
N PRO A 82 -9.96 -0.14 45.25
CA PRO A 82 -8.97 0.09 44.22
C PRO A 82 -9.24 -0.80 43.01
N GLU A 83 -9.27 -0.19 41.82
CA GLU A 83 -9.53 -0.90 40.56
C GLU A 83 -8.48 -0.55 39.53
N LYS A 84 -8.18 -1.56 38.73
CA LYS A 84 -7.15 -1.48 37.68
C LYS A 84 -7.75 -0.97 36.37
N TYR A 85 -7.13 0.03 35.80
CA TYR A 85 -7.45 0.65 34.51
C TYR A 85 -6.23 0.61 33.61
N GLY A 86 -6.41 0.85 32.32
CA GLY A 86 -5.31 0.91 31.39
C GLY A 86 -5.61 1.78 30.19
N PHE A 87 -4.57 2.12 29.45
CA PHE A 87 -4.63 2.73 28.14
C PHE A 87 -3.55 2.12 27.24
N GLU A 88 -3.80 2.11 25.95
CA GLU A 88 -2.87 1.57 24.95
C GLU A 88 -1.94 2.68 24.45
N LEU A 89 -0.64 2.42 24.52
CA LEU A 89 0.42 3.24 23.94
C LEU A 89 0.90 2.56 22.67
N LYS A 90 0.86 3.28 21.54
CA LYS A 90 1.35 2.81 20.25
C LYS A 90 2.65 3.51 19.87
N LYS A 91 3.55 2.80 19.24
CA LYS A 91 4.77 3.36 18.66
C LYS A 91 4.80 3.17 17.14
N SER A 92 5.34 4.14 16.42
CA SER A 92 5.82 3.99 15.05
C SER A 92 7.31 4.29 15.03
N GLY A 93 8.05 3.61 14.16
CA GLY A 93 9.50 3.73 14.08
C GLY A 93 10.25 2.63 14.85
N THR A 94 11.54 2.54 14.61
CA THR A 94 12.39 1.41 15.06
C THR A 94 13.50 1.83 16.03
N GLU A 95 13.66 3.14 16.29
CA GLU A 95 14.70 3.65 17.19
C GLU A 95 14.48 3.18 18.65
N LEU A 96 15.56 2.81 19.32
CA LEU A 96 15.51 2.44 20.72
C LEU A 96 15.37 3.69 21.60
N THR A 97 14.21 3.87 22.21
CA THR A 97 13.88 5.05 23.00
C THR A 97 13.40 4.67 24.39
N GLN A 98 13.90 5.35 25.42
CA GLN A 98 13.38 5.23 26.78
C GLN A 98 12.19 6.17 26.98
N ILE A 99 11.17 5.65 27.64
CA ILE A 99 9.91 6.33 27.90
C ILE A 99 9.69 6.32 29.40
N HIS A 100 9.47 7.50 29.97
CA HIS A 100 9.18 7.66 31.38
C HIS A 100 7.71 7.99 31.57
N ILE A 101 7.03 7.21 32.46
CA ILE A 101 5.61 7.38 32.74
C ILE A 101 5.42 7.71 34.20
N TYR A 102 4.66 8.76 34.48
CA TYR A 102 4.35 9.17 35.84
C TYR A 102 2.98 9.81 35.96
N ALA A 103 2.40 9.74 37.17
CA ALA A 103 1.14 10.40 37.47
C ALA A 103 1.38 11.66 38.33
N ASP A 104 0.61 12.73 38.06
CA ASP A 104 0.68 13.98 38.79
C ASP A 104 -0.27 14.03 40.00
N ALA A 105 -1.11 12.99 40.16
CA ALA A 105 -2.05 12.87 41.25
C ALA A 105 -1.80 11.59 42.07
N GLU A 106 -1.83 11.68 43.40
CA GLU A 106 -1.52 10.58 44.32
C GLU A 106 -2.55 9.46 44.27
N PHE A 107 -3.75 9.73 43.81
CA PHE A 107 -4.79 8.71 43.68
C PHE A 107 -4.58 7.80 42.44
N ILE A 108 -3.62 8.13 41.58
CA ILE A 108 -3.23 7.33 40.42
C ILE A 108 -1.91 6.64 40.72
N GLU A 109 -1.94 5.32 40.79
CA GLU A 109 -0.76 4.48 41.03
C GLU A 109 -0.40 3.68 39.78
N LEU A 110 0.80 3.86 39.25
CA LEU A 110 1.30 3.18 38.05
C LEU A 110 2.02 1.88 38.43
N GLU A 111 1.88 0.87 37.60
CA GLU A 111 2.59 -0.40 37.76
C GLU A 111 4.08 -0.30 37.40
N LYS A 112 4.39 0.48 36.35
CA LYS A 112 5.77 0.75 35.89
C LYS A 112 5.92 2.23 35.57
N ASN A 113 7.08 2.77 35.89
CA ASN A 113 7.39 4.18 35.62
C ASN A 113 8.37 4.37 34.45
N ASP A 114 9.21 3.39 34.18
CA ASP A 114 10.21 3.40 33.13
C ASP A 114 9.97 2.23 32.21
N ILE A 115 9.84 2.51 30.94
CA ILE A 115 9.69 1.52 29.86
C ILE A 115 10.60 1.90 28.69
N SER A 116 10.89 0.93 27.85
CA SER A 116 11.62 1.13 26.62
C SER A 116 10.81 0.67 25.42
N THR A 117 11.27 0.99 24.23
CA THR A 117 10.66 0.48 23.00
C THR A 117 10.73 -1.03 22.87
N ASP A 118 11.58 -1.71 23.66
CA ASP A 118 11.67 -3.18 23.72
C ASP A 118 10.54 -3.82 24.53
N ASP A 119 9.86 -3.05 25.39
CA ASP A 119 8.72 -3.54 26.17
C ASP A 119 7.44 -3.66 25.31
N PHE A 120 7.44 -3.13 24.08
CA PHE A 120 6.29 -3.17 23.20
C PHE A 120 6.14 -4.55 22.54
N ALA A 121 4.93 -5.07 22.55
CA ALA A 121 4.54 -6.25 21.77
C ALA A 121 4.20 -5.83 20.34
N GLY A 122 5.22 -5.75 19.46
CA GLY A 122 5.09 -5.14 18.14
C GLY A 122 5.05 -3.62 18.22
N ASP A 123 3.94 -3.01 17.86
CA ASP A 123 3.71 -1.56 17.87
C ASP A 123 2.92 -1.06 19.09
N ARG A 124 2.53 -1.96 20.04
CA ARG A 124 1.59 -1.67 21.12
C ARG A 124 2.10 -2.08 22.49
N LEU A 125 1.74 -1.29 23.49
CA LEU A 125 2.00 -1.55 24.90
C LEU A 125 0.82 -1.08 25.76
N ASP A 126 0.28 -1.98 26.59
CA ASP A 126 -0.76 -1.65 27.55
C ASP A 126 -0.15 -1.10 28.85
N ILE A 127 -0.50 0.13 29.17
CA ILE A 127 -0.10 0.79 30.42
C ILE A 127 -1.21 0.67 31.43
N ASN A 128 -0.93 -0.03 32.52
CA ASN A 128 -1.87 -0.24 33.59
C ASN A 128 -1.64 0.70 34.78
N TYR A 129 -2.74 1.16 35.36
CA TYR A 129 -2.72 1.97 36.57
C TYR A 129 -3.89 1.64 37.48
N ILE A 130 -3.75 1.96 38.76
CA ILE A 130 -4.77 1.73 39.78
C ILE A 130 -5.26 3.09 40.29
N ILE A 131 -6.57 3.25 40.42
CA ILE A 131 -7.18 4.38 41.11
C ILE A 131 -7.37 3.98 42.56
N ASN A 132 -6.71 4.72 43.46
CA ASN A 132 -6.82 4.49 44.91
C ASN A 132 -7.80 5.47 45.56
N PRO A 133 -9.01 5.02 45.93
CA PRO A 133 -10.03 5.87 46.55
C PRO A 133 -9.62 6.50 47.86
N GLU A 134 -8.72 5.89 48.63
CA GLU A 134 -8.24 6.41 49.90
C GLU A 134 -7.41 7.72 49.77
N LYS A 135 -6.95 8.00 48.52
CA LYS A 135 -6.19 9.19 48.19
C LYS A 135 -7.00 10.23 47.43
N MET A 136 -8.33 10.15 47.48
CA MET A 136 -9.23 11.06 46.77
C MET A 136 -9.97 11.98 47.74
N HIS A 137 -10.24 13.23 47.31
CA HIS A 137 -11.18 14.11 48.02
C HIS A 137 -12.62 13.89 47.54
N ALA A 138 -13.60 14.32 48.35
CA ALA A 138 -15.00 14.22 47.95
C ALA A 138 -15.28 15.04 46.68
N GLY A 139 -16.04 14.45 45.75
CA GLY A 139 -16.37 15.05 44.47
C GLY A 139 -15.44 14.62 43.34
N ASN A 140 -15.20 15.49 42.40
CA ASN A 140 -14.39 15.22 41.21
C ASN A 140 -12.90 15.37 41.50
N ASN A 141 -12.13 14.31 41.30
CA ASN A 141 -10.67 14.30 41.32
C ASN A 141 -10.13 14.21 39.90
N TYR A 142 -9.14 15.05 39.61
CA TYR A 142 -8.50 15.11 38.30
C TYR A 142 -7.01 14.90 38.43
N GLY A 143 -6.45 14.11 37.54
CA GLY A 143 -5.02 13.92 37.43
C GLY A 143 -4.65 13.60 36.00
N TYR A 144 -3.37 13.66 35.72
CA TYR A 144 -2.82 13.28 34.43
C TYR A 144 -1.75 12.22 34.61
N ILE A 145 -1.77 11.24 33.71
CA ILE A 145 -0.63 10.37 33.50
C ILE A 145 0.17 10.97 32.36
N HIS A 146 1.45 11.22 32.62
CA HIS A 146 2.38 11.78 31.67
C HIS A 146 3.23 10.67 31.07
N VAL A 147 3.41 10.70 29.76
CA VAL A 147 4.27 9.78 29.03
C VAL A 147 5.32 10.62 28.32
N ASP A 148 6.53 10.57 28.82
CA ASP A 148 7.65 11.40 28.38
C ASP A 148 8.69 10.54 27.64
N SER A 149 8.91 10.86 26.39
CA SER A 149 10.06 10.38 25.61
C SER A 149 11.02 11.55 25.35
N TYR A 150 12.14 11.29 24.70
CA TYR A 150 13.07 12.34 24.31
C TYR A 150 12.44 13.39 23.39
N THR A 151 11.51 12.98 22.56
CA THR A 151 10.92 13.82 21.51
C THR A 151 9.51 14.29 21.82
N GLN A 152 8.78 13.58 22.70
CA GLN A 152 7.36 13.79 22.91
C GLN A 152 6.99 13.82 24.38
N HIS A 153 5.94 14.58 24.66
CA HIS A 153 5.27 14.61 25.95
C HIS A 153 3.78 14.43 25.73
N LEU A 154 3.27 13.26 26.09
CA LEU A 154 1.86 12.91 25.96
C LEU A 154 1.20 12.93 27.34
N LYS A 155 -0.11 13.11 27.37
CA LYS A 155 -0.90 13.17 28.60
C LYS A 155 -2.19 12.39 28.44
N VAL A 156 -2.50 11.59 29.47
CA VAL A 156 -3.79 10.95 29.64
C VAL A 156 -4.50 11.61 30.83
N LYS A 157 -5.65 12.20 30.59
CA LYS A 157 -6.46 12.80 31.66
C LYS A 157 -7.24 11.70 32.36
N VAL A 158 -7.08 11.60 33.66
CA VAL A 158 -7.84 10.69 34.53
C VAL A 158 -8.78 11.50 35.41
N SER A 159 -10.09 11.24 35.29
CA SER A 159 -11.14 11.86 36.07
C SER A 159 -11.81 10.81 36.94
N ALA A 160 -11.78 10.96 38.23
CA ALA A 160 -12.41 10.02 39.16
C ALA A 160 -13.33 10.74 40.18
N VAL A 161 -14.47 10.15 40.50
CA VAL A 161 -15.47 10.74 41.42
C VAL A 161 -15.54 9.94 42.68
N ALA A 162 -15.20 10.55 43.81
CA ALA A 162 -15.39 9.95 45.15
C ALA A 162 -16.66 10.46 45.84
N SER A 163 -17.40 9.58 46.49
CA SER A 163 -18.63 9.90 47.18
C SER A 163 -18.43 10.48 48.58
N LYS A 164 -17.27 10.21 49.19
CA LYS A 164 -16.87 10.74 50.51
C LYS A 164 -15.40 11.12 50.46
N ALA A 165 -15.01 12.15 51.22
CA ALA A 165 -13.60 12.44 51.46
C ALA A 165 -12.93 11.30 52.23
N ALA A 166 -11.66 11.04 51.91
CA ALA A 166 -10.84 10.04 52.61
C ALA A 166 -10.42 10.48 54.02
N GLY A 167 -11.21 11.34 54.67
CA GLY A 167 -11.01 11.88 56.06
C GLY A 167 -10.52 13.31 56.06
N GLU A 168 -10.76 14.01 57.19
CA GLU A 168 -10.35 15.41 57.43
C GLU A 168 -8.83 15.64 57.24
N GLU A 169 -8.03 14.60 57.50
CA GLU A 169 -6.58 14.67 57.39
C GLU A 169 -6.10 14.76 55.94
N PHE A 170 -6.86 14.18 54.97
CA PHE A 170 -6.54 14.29 53.53
C PHE A 170 -6.90 15.68 52.98
N GLU A 171 -8.03 16.26 53.38
CA GLU A 171 -8.44 17.59 52.96
C GLU A 171 -7.48 18.64 53.48
N VAL A 172 -7.01 18.55 54.73
CA VAL A 172 -5.99 19.41 55.27
C VAL A 172 -4.68 19.31 54.51
N ARG A 173 -4.23 18.08 54.17
CA ARG A 173 -3.03 17.84 53.32
C ARG A 173 -3.19 18.39 51.88
N TRP A 174 -4.39 18.27 51.32
CA TRP A 174 -4.67 18.83 50.00
C TRP A 174 -4.60 20.36 49.99
N GLU A 175 -5.24 21.04 50.97
CA GLU A 175 -5.17 22.49 51.08
C GLU A 175 -3.75 22.96 51.31
N GLU A 176 -2.99 22.28 52.15
CA GLU A 176 -1.56 22.54 52.34
C GLU A 176 -0.77 22.46 51.05
N ARG A 177 -0.92 21.37 50.29
CA ARG A 177 -0.23 21.20 49.00
C ARG A 177 -0.58 22.31 48.00
N GLN A 178 -1.88 22.65 47.91
CA GLN A 178 -2.31 23.74 47.04
C GLN A 178 -1.67 25.10 47.44
N ALA A 179 -1.56 25.35 48.72
CA ALA A 179 -0.91 26.56 49.22
C ALA A 179 0.60 26.54 48.97
N GLU A 180 1.27 25.39 49.16
CA GLU A 180 2.69 25.20 48.86
C GLU A 180 2.98 25.39 47.39
N TYR A 181 2.14 24.81 46.51
CA TYR A 181 2.26 25.00 45.07
C TYR A 181 2.16 26.47 44.68
N LYS A 182 1.15 27.19 45.19
CA LYS A 182 1.00 28.63 44.94
C LYS A 182 2.18 29.43 45.43
N LEU A 183 2.72 29.12 46.61
CA LEU A 183 3.88 29.75 47.19
C LEU A 183 5.13 29.53 46.34
N THR A 184 5.34 28.29 45.91
CA THR A 184 6.42 27.90 44.99
C THR A 184 6.29 28.62 43.66
N LYS A 185 5.13 28.62 43.06
CA LYS A 185 4.85 29.27 41.78
C LYS A 185 5.14 30.78 41.85
N LEU A 186 4.66 31.44 42.88
CA LEU A 186 4.95 32.86 43.10
C LEU A 186 6.45 33.14 43.22
N TYR A 187 7.19 32.27 43.92
CA TYR A 187 8.65 32.41 44.02
C TYR A 187 9.34 32.24 42.67
N LEU A 188 8.94 31.23 41.92
CA LEU A 188 9.48 30.98 40.56
C LEU A 188 9.16 32.18 39.62
N ASP A 189 7.91 32.65 39.63
CA ASP A 189 7.50 33.80 38.81
C ASP A 189 8.28 35.08 39.20
N PHE A 190 8.58 35.29 40.49
CA PHE A 190 9.45 36.35 40.93
C PHE A 190 10.90 36.15 40.42
N ARG A 191 11.46 34.94 40.54
CA ARG A 191 12.82 34.65 40.05
C ARG A 191 12.95 34.76 38.55
N MET A 192 11.88 34.47 37.80
CA MET A 192 11.78 34.66 36.36
C MET A 192 11.49 36.13 35.96
N LYS A 193 11.38 37.05 36.92
CA LYS A 193 11.04 38.47 36.70
C LYS A 193 9.66 38.71 36.09
N LYS A 194 8.74 37.70 36.15
CA LYS A 194 7.35 37.83 35.67
C LYS A 194 6.50 38.71 36.59
N ILE A 195 6.82 38.74 37.91
CA ILE A 195 6.15 39.57 38.91
C ILE A 195 7.17 40.42 39.66
N LYS A 196 6.72 41.57 40.18
CA LYS A 196 7.53 42.46 41.00
C LYS A 196 7.71 41.91 42.42
N LYS A 197 8.80 42.34 43.11
CA LYS A 197 9.13 41.93 44.47
C LYS A 197 7.98 42.21 45.46
N GLU A 198 7.32 43.34 45.34
CA GLU A 198 6.20 43.74 46.20
C GLU A 198 5.00 42.82 46.11
N ILE A 199 4.67 42.40 44.87
CA ILE A 199 3.57 41.44 44.60
C ILE A 199 3.92 40.07 45.16
N TRP A 200 5.16 39.59 44.92
CA TRP A 200 5.64 38.34 45.48
C TRP A 200 5.55 38.33 47.00
N LEU A 201 6.06 39.36 47.69
CA LEU A 201 6.05 39.45 49.14
C LEU A 201 4.64 39.49 49.74
N SER A 202 3.73 40.33 49.19
CA SER A 202 2.38 40.45 49.68
C SER A 202 1.53 39.21 49.48
N SER A 203 1.61 38.60 48.29
CA SER A 203 0.87 37.37 47.97
C SER A 203 1.41 36.16 48.73
N SER A 204 2.73 36.07 48.89
CA SER A 204 3.35 34.98 49.65
C SER A 204 3.00 35.09 51.14
N MET A 205 2.92 36.30 51.72
CA MET A 205 2.51 36.52 53.13
C MET A 205 1.08 35.96 53.33
N GLN A 206 0.14 36.32 52.46
CA GLN A 206 -1.25 35.82 52.56
C GLN A 206 -1.35 34.28 52.53
N ILE A 207 -0.51 33.63 51.72
CA ILE A 207 -0.49 32.17 51.64
C ILE A 207 0.13 31.58 52.90
N VAL A 208 1.22 32.13 53.40
CA VAL A 208 1.89 31.69 54.65
C VAL A 208 0.94 31.82 55.83
N ASP A 209 0.23 32.96 55.98
CA ASP A 209 -0.78 33.13 57.01
C ASP A 209 -1.89 32.13 56.95
N ARG A 210 -2.34 31.75 55.70
CA ARG A 210 -3.33 30.68 55.48
C ARG A 210 -2.80 29.31 55.94
N ILE A 211 -1.56 28.96 55.56
CA ILE A 211 -0.95 27.66 55.92
C ILE A 211 -0.81 27.56 57.44
N ARG A 212 -0.40 28.62 58.10
CA ARG A 212 -0.28 28.68 59.58
C ARG A 212 -1.64 28.53 60.27
N GLY A 213 -2.71 29.06 59.67
CA GLY A 213 -4.06 28.85 60.16
C GLY A 213 -4.52 27.37 60.09
N ILE A 214 -4.01 26.62 59.13
CA ILE A 214 -4.34 25.20 58.94
C ILE A 214 -3.43 24.31 59.82
N LYS A 215 -2.12 24.54 59.82
CA LYS A 215 -1.12 23.69 60.48
C LYS A 215 -0.73 24.07 61.88
N GLY A 216 -1.07 25.30 62.34
CA GLY A 216 -0.59 25.83 63.56
C GLY A 216 0.86 26.26 63.49
N GLN A 217 1.58 26.16 64.65
CA GLN A 217 3.00 26.55 64.72
C GLN A 217 3.89 25.49 64.06
N ASP A 218 4.51 25.86 62.95
CA ASP A 218 5.55 25.13 62.27
C ASP A 218 6.80 26.00 62.10
N PRO A 219 7.95 25.63 62.67
CA PRO A 219 9.18 26.42 62.63
C PRO A 219 9.60 26.80 61.20
N PHE A 220 9.26 26.01 60.25
CA PHE A 220 9.59 26.27 58.86
C PHE A 220 8.77 27.44 58.28
N TYR A 221 7.45 27.47 58.43
CA TYR A 221 6.62 28.61 57.97
C TYR A 221 6.84 29.86 58.80
N ASP A 222 7.20 29.68 60.05
CA ASP A 222 7.61 30.82 60.89
C ASP A 222 8.87 31.46 60.32
N LEU A 223 9.88 30.69 59.90
CA LEU A 223 11.08 31.24 59.21
C LEU A 223 10.73 31.88 57.88
N VAL A 224 9.82 31.31 57.11
CA VAL A 224 9.35 31.91 55.85
C VAL A 224 8.69 33.27 56.13
N GLN A 225 7.83 33.36 57.12
CA GLN A 225 7.20 34.62 57.53
C GLN A 225 8.23 35.65 57.92
N VAL A 226 9.21 35.28 58.74
CA VAL A 226 10.30 36.15 59.15
C VAL A 226 11.09 36.67 57.95
N GLN A 227 11.43 35.81 57.02
CA GLN A 227 12.09 36.17 55.77
C GLN A 227 11.26 37.18 54.95
N LEU A 228 9.96 36.94 54.75
CA LEU A 228 9.07 37.84 54.03
C LEU A 228 8.92 39.19 54.74
N LEU A 229 8.82 39.21 56.08
CA LEU A 229 8.78 40.44 56.89
C LEU A 229 10.08 41.24 56.78
N ALA A 230 11.22 40.57 56.92
CA ALA A 230 12.55 41.21 56.81
C ALA A 230 12.75 41.78 55.39
N MET A 231 12.40 41.08 54.37
CA MET A 231 12.50 41.51 52.98
C MET A 231 11.51 42.65 52.62
N SER A 232 10.38 42.76 53.37
CA SER A 232 9.40 43.84 53.21
C SER A 232 9.71 45.07 54.03
N GLY A 233 10.83 45.10 54.81
CA GLY A 233 11.24 46.26 55.68
C GLY A 233 10.54 46.30 57.04
N ARG A 234 9.82 45.25 57.45
CA ARG A 234 9.15 45.15 58.77
C ARG A 234 10.05 44.42 59.77
N GLU A 235 11.23 44.98 60.03
CA GLU A 235 12.29 44.33 60.80
C GLU A 235 11.91 44.05 62.24
N GLU A 236 11.20 44.96 62.94
CA GLU A 236 10.78 44.81 64.34
C GLU A 236 9.83 43.54 64.47
N SER A 237 8.88 43.44 63.59
CA SER A 237 7.96 42.25 63.59
C SER A 237 8.69 40.94 63.26
N ALA A 238 9.69 41.04 62.38
CA ALA A 238 10.51 39.87 62.01
C ALA A 238 11.36 39.42 63.22
N VAL A 239 12.02 40.28 63.92
CA VAL A 239 12.83 40.01 65.12
C VAL A 239 11.99 39.41 66.24
N GLN A 240 10.79 39.94 66.49
CA GLN A 240 9.88 39.42 67.51
C GLN A 240 9.49 38.01 67.29
N ILE A 241 9.11 37.66 66.08
CA ILE A 241 8.75 36.28 65.68
C ILE A 241 9.97 35.37 65.76
N PHE A 242 11.12 35.81 65.23
CA PHE A 242 12.36 35.06 65.19
C PHE A 242 12.89 34.69 66.59
N ASP A 243 12.89 35.58 67.52
CA ASP A 243 13.34 35.32 68.91
C ASP A 243 12.43 34.36 69.67
N GLY A 244 11.14 34.29 69.30
CA GLY A 244 10.17 33.38 69.88
C GLY A 244 10.49 31.91 69.71
N PHE A 245 11.06 31.50 68.58
CA PHE A 245 11.36 30.08 68.26
C PHE A 245 12.86 29.75 68.11
N LYS A 246 13.76 30.77 68.35
CA LYS A 246 15.19 30.59 68.21
C LYS A 246 15.76 29.49 69.08
N LYS A 247 15.30 29.37 70.36
CA LYS A 247 15.75 28.31 71.25
C LYS A 247 15.37 26.90 70.77
N ASP A 248 14.20 26.75 70.23
CA ASP A 248 13.70 25.47 69.76
C ASP A 248 14.48 24.96 68.54
N ILE A 249 14.83 25.82 67.60
CA ILE A 249 15.62 25.44 66.42
C ILE A 249 17.05 25.10 66.79
N ILE A 250 17.66 25.93 67.63
CA ILE A 250 19.05 25.67 68.07
C ILE A 250 19.15 24.36 68.90
N GLY A 251 18.13 24.03 69.68
CA GLY A 251 18.09 22.78 70.43
C GLY A 251 17.96 21.52 69.55
N ARG A 252 17.50 21.65 68.31
CA ARG A 252 17.22 20.55 67.37
C ARG A 252 18.18 20.51 66.16
N ILE A 253 19.38 21.06 66.28
CA ILE A 253 20.35 21.13 65.16
C ILE A 253 20.66 19.75 64.62
N GLY A 254 20.80 18.69 65.45
CA GLY A 254 21.09 17.36 65.05
C GLY A 254 19.97 16.65 64.27
N ASP A 255 18.72 17.10 64.49
CA ASP A 255 17.53 16.48 63.83
C ASP A 255 17.27 17.04 62.45
N ASN A 256 17.63 18.32 62.17
CA ASN A 256 17.36 18.96 60.90
C ASN A 256 18.37 20.07 60.54
N VAL A 257 19.55 19.67 60.05
CA VAL A 257 20.62 20.57 59.62
C VAL A 257 20.19 21.52 58.52
N GLU A 258 19.35 21.14 57.59
CA GLU A 258 18.86 22.02 56.51
C GLU A 258 17.99 23.16 57.07
N LEU A 259 17.11 22.87 58.03
CA LEU A 259 16.32 23.89 58.74
C LEU A 259 17.20 24.84 59.53
N TYR A 260 18.26 24.33 60.14
CA TYR A 260 19.25 25.19 60.85
C TYR A 260 20.04 26.07 59.87
N CYS A 261 20.46 25.56 58.74
CA CYS A 261 21.10 26.36 57.67
C CYS A 261 20.17 27.48 57.18
N TYR A 262 18.88 27.22 57.07
CA TYR A 262 17.91 28.25 56.69
C TYR A 262 17.69 29.26 57.81
N PHE A 263 17.62 28.84 59.03
CA PHE A 263 17.57 29.75 60.21
C PHE A 263 18.79 30.67 60.18
N LEU A 264 19.98 30.18 59.99
CA LEU A 264 21.20 30.99 59.86
C LEU A 264 21.11 31.96 58.66
N TYR A 265 20.60 31.54 57.50
CA TYR A 265 20.39 32.49 56.42
C TYR A 265 19.38 33.58 56.76
N VAL A 266 18.24 33.24 57.34
CA VAL A 266 17.22 34.20 57.71
C VAL A 266 17.75 35.18 58.74
N SER A 267 18.61 34.77 59.69
CA SER A 267 19.23 35.63 60.65
C SER A 267 20.10 36.76 60.05
N THR A 268 20.78 36.50 58.94
CA THR A 268 21.57 37.51 58.18
C THR A 268 20.70 38.56 57.49
N LEU A 269 19.40 38.32 57.31
CA LEU A 269 18.48 39.32 56.76
C LEU A 269 18.11 40.36 57.79
N MET A 270 18.28 40.04 59.08
CA MET A 270 18.05 40.97 60.22
C MET A 270 19.32 41.59 60.69
N VAL A 271 20.40 40.81 60.81
CA VAL A 271 21.74 41.31 61.18
C VAL A 271 22.52 41.57 59.89
N LYS A 272 22.53 42.85 59.44
CA LYS A 272 23.10 43.21 58.12
C LYS A 272 24.59 43.54 58.19
N GLU A 273 25.34 42.80 59.05
CA GLU A 273 26.79 42.99 59.22
C GLU A 273 27.51 41.99 58.28
N GLU A 274 28.47 42.50 57.50
CA GLU A 274 29.28 41.67 56.58
C GLU A 274 30.08 40.61 57.32
N GLU A 275 30.66 40.92 58.47
CA GLU A 275 31.37 39.92 59.27
C GLU A 275 30.49 38.79 59.77
N TYR A 276 29.25 39.09 60.18
CA TYR A 276 28.29 38.10 60.61
C TYR A 276 27.86 37.23 59.43
N THR A 277 27.59 37.85 58.33
CA THR A 277 27.23 37.06 57.07
C THR A 277 28.37 36.19 56.65
N ALA A 278 29.64 36.60 56.71
CA ALA A 278 30.79 35.74 56.39
C ALA A 278 30.96 34.60 57.40
N GLN A 279 30.70 34.83 58.70
CA GLN A 279 30.70 33.75 59.69
C GLN A 279 29.60 32.72 59.41
N VAL A 280 28.37 33.14 59.10
CA VAL A 280 27.26 32.26 58.71
C VAL A 280 27.58 31.50 57.44
N TYR A 281 28.11 32.17 56.40
CA TYR A 281 28.58 31.53 55.22
C TYR A 281 29.59 30.40 55.49
N SER A 282 30.60 30.71 56.31
CA SER A 282 31.62 29.68 56.66
C SER A 282 31.00 28.47 57.39
N GLN A 283 30.01 28.72 58.26
CA GLN A 283 29.33 27.68 59.01
C GLN A 283 28.44 26.82 58.08
N VAL A 284 27.63 27.42 57.21
CA VAL A 284 26.80 26.70 56.26
C VAL A 284 27.65 25.91 55.25
N LYS A 285 28.77 26.50 54.81
CA LYS A 285 29.74 25.83 53.93
C LYS A 285 30.34 24.56 54.57
N LYS A 286 30.67 24.59 55.88
CA LYS A 286 31.16 23.40 56.63
C LYS A 286 30.07 22.31 56.63
N PHE A 287 28.80 22.62 56.79
CA PHE A 287 27.73 21.61 56.69
C PHE A 287 27.64 21.03 55.31
N TYR A 288 27.74 21.86 54.27
CA TYR A 288 27.76 21.42 52.91
C TYR A 288 28.90 20.46 52.59
N GLU A 289 30.11 20.81 53.02
CA GLU A 289 31.33 20.00 52.85
C GLU A 289 31.34 18.70 53.69
N ASN A 290 30.55 18.65 54.76
CA ASN A 290 30.43 17.47 55.63
C ASN A 290 29.30 16.49 55.23
N GLY A 291 28.83 16.55 53.98
CA GLY A 291 27.84 15.60 53.42
C GLY A 291 26.39 16.06 53.44
N TYR A 292 26.12 17.31 53.84
CA TYR A 292 24.80 17.95 53.67
C TYR A 292 24.76 18.77 52.36
N ASP A 293 25.24 18.16 51.30
CA ASP A 293 25.45 18.78 49.97
C ASP A 293 24.16 18.84 49.11
N THR A 294 23.03 18.95 49.75
CA THR A 294 21.73 19.08 49.08
C THR A 294 21.63 20.40 48.31
N TYR A 295 20.85 20.40 47.22
CA TYR A 295 20.61 21.59 46.43
C TYR A 295 20.01 22.77 47.27
N ARG A 296 19.37 22.48 48.37
CA ARG A 296 18.81 23.46 49.32
C ARG A 296 19.87 24.22 50.08
N VAL A 297 20.85 23.50 50.58
CA VAL A 297 22.00 24.12 51.25
C VAL A 297 22.85 24.85 50.23
N LEU A 298 23.04 24.31 49.05
CA LEU A 298 23.71 24.97 47.93
C LEU A 298 23.01 26.28 47.54
N TRP A 299 21.66 26.26 47.45
CA TRP A 299 20.88 27.49 47.20
C TRP A 299 21.12 28.59 48.28
N ILE A 300 21.17 28.21 49.54
CA ILE A 300 21.49 29.16 50.63
C ILE A 300 22.90 29.72 50.47
N LEU A 301 23.89 28.91 50.17
CA LEU A 301 25.25 29.36 49.93
C LEU A 301 25.35 30.36 48.76
N PHE A 302 24.51 30.25 47.75
CA PHE A 302 24.47 31.21 46.65
C PHE A 302 24.03 32.63 47.11
N TYR A 303 23.28 32.75 48.20
CA TYR A 303 22.83 34.01 48.74
C TYR A 303 23.70 34.54 49.86
N LEU A 304 24.44 33.70 50.58
CA LEU A 304 25.34 34.09 51.66
C LEU A 304 26.74 34.46 51.20
N GLY A 305 27.18 33.93 50.03
CA GLY A 305 28.58 34.08 49.62
C GLY A 305 28.94 35.49 49.23
N PRO A 306 30.11 35.99 49.70
CA PRO A 306 30.57 37.31 49.35
C PRO A 306 30.92 37.53 47.89
N ASP A 307 31.15 36.40 47.20
CA ASP A 307 31.54 36.36 45.78
C ASP A 307 30.41 36.01 44.87
N SER A 308 29.16 36.23 45.27
CA SER A 308 27.99 35.76 44.49
C SER A 308 27.91 36.32 43.06
N GLU A 309 28.59 37.41 42.75
CA GLU A 309 28.65 37.98 41.40
C GLU A 309 29.95 37.66 40.64
N SER A 310 31.09 37.41 41.34
CA SER A 310 32.42 37.30 40.71
C SER A 310 32.70 35.94 40.06
N ASN A 311 31.97 34.89 40.40
CA ASN A 311 32.27 33.55 39.88
C ASN A 311 31.05 32.74 39.37
N LYS A 312 30.35 33.33 38.41
CA LYS A 312 29.17 32.73 37.78
C LYS A 312 29.45 31.36 37.14
N SER A 313 30.68 31.17 36.65
CA SER A 313 31.12 29.88 36.09
C SER A 313 31.13 28.77 37.15
N ILE A 314 31.67 29.06 38.35
CA ILE A 314 31.68 28.04 39.42
C ILE A 314 30.26 27.74 39.91
N LYS A 315 29.41 28.76 40.02
CA LYS A 315 27.99 28.53 40.33
C LYS A 315 27.31 27.62 39.34
N LEU A 316 27.51 27.86 38.03
CA LEU A 316 26.92 27.03 36.96
C LEU A 316 27.42 25.60 37.05
N ILE A 317 28.71 25.35 37.29
CA ILE A 317 29.29 24.02 37.47
C ILE A 317 28.65 23.30 38.66
N ARG A 318 28.53 23.97 39.83
CA ARG A 318 27.90 23.34 41.01
C ARG A 318 26.42 22.99 40.77
N ILE A 319 25.69 23.89 40.08
CA ILE A 319 24.30 23.59 39.68
C ILE A 319 24.25 22.36 38.76
N LYS A 320 25.16 22.30 37.79
CA LYS A 320 25.28 21.16 36.86
C LYS A 320 25.55 19.85 37.59
N ASP A 321 26.50 19.85 38.51
CA ASP A 321 26.86 18.67 39.32
C ASP A 321 25.66 18.22 40.18
N THR A 322 24.95 19.16 40.82
CA THR A 322 23.75 18.85 41.62
C THR A 322 22.61 18.30 40.77
N VAL A 323 22.41 18.82 39.57
CA VAL A 323 21.40 18.30 38.64
C VAL A 323 21.79 16.90 38.11
N ASN A 324 23.06 16.68 37.82
CA ASN A 324 23.56 15.38 37.36
C ASN A 324 23.44 14.27 38.43
N ILE A 325 23.46 14.63 39.72
CA ILE A 325 23.23 13.70 40.85
C ILE A 325 21.71 13.42 41.05
N GLY A 326 20.84 14.05 40.27
CA GLY A 326 19.39 13.79 40.31
C GLY A 326 18.50 14.89 40.82
N CYS A 327 19.03 16.13 41.01
CA CYS A 327 18.20 17.25 41.38
C CYS A 327 17.35 17.72 40.19
N THR A 328 16.03 17.74 40.40
CA THR A 328 15.06 18.19 39.38
C THR A 328 14.37 19.50 39.75
N SER A 329 14.90 20.20 40.73
CA SER A 329 14.28 21.44 41.21
C SER A 329 14.29 22.55 40.16
N PRO A 330 13.14 23.14 39.79
CA PRO A 330 13.06 24.25 38.83
C PRO A 330 13.80 25.49 39.32
N VAL A 331 14.05 25.62 40.66
CA VAL A 331 14.85 26.69 41.23
C VAL A 331 16.29 26.64 40.68
N MET A 332 16.87 25.45 40.57
CA MET A 332 18.22 25.28 40.01
C MET A 332 18.25 25.59 38.49
N TYR A 333 17.23 25.23 37.75
CA TYR A 333 17.13 25.61 36.33
C TYR A 333 17.02 27.12 36.13
N ILE A 334 16.23 27.82 36.98
CA ILE A 334 16.12 29.29 36.91
C ILE A 334 17.43 29.95 37.29
N GLU A 335 18.13 29.47 38.33
CA GLU A 335 19.44 30.02 38.69
C GLU A 335 20.46 29.84 37.57
N ALA A 336 20.51 28.65 36.95
CA ALA A 336 21.33 28.41 35.78
C ALA A 336 20.96 29.34 34.61
N LEU A 337 19.64 29.49 34.29
CA LEU A 337 19.16 30.42 33.27
C LEU A 337 19.52 31.87 33.56
N ASN A 338 19.39 32.35 34.82
CA ASN A 338 19.79 33.70 35.20
C ASN A 338 21.29 33.93 34.97
N ILE A 339 22.12 32.91 35.24
CA ILE A 339 23.58 32.97 35.00
C ILE A 339 23.89 33.03 33.51
N ILE A 340 23.35 32.11 32.71
CA ILE A 340 23.64 32.04 31.27
C ILE A 340 22.98 33.19 30.50
N ASN A 341 21.81 33.69 30.91
CA ASN A 341 21.22 34.89 30.32
C ASN A 341 22.07 36.13 30.58
N ALA A 342 22.69 36.25 31.79
CA ALA A 342 23.57 37.37 32.11
C ALA A 342 24.94 37.26 31.44
N GLN A 343 25.43 36.03 31.20
CA GLN A 343 26.69 35.74 30.53
C GLN A 343 26.56 34.57 29.57
N PRO A 344 26.01 34.77 28.38
CA PRO A 344 25.77 33.71 27.39
C PRO A 344 27.02 32.91 27.04
N VAL A 345 28.18 33.50 26.99
CA VAL A 345 29.47 32.86 26.67
C VAL A 345 29.83 31.68 27.61
N LEU A 346 29.18 31.57 28.78
CA LEU A 346 29.33 30.42 29.66
C LEU A 346 28.70 29.16 29.10
N LEU A 347 27.72 29.27 28.19
CA LEU A 347 27.17 28.17 27.45
C LEU A 347 28.12 27.78 26.31
N ARG A 348 28.83 26.65 26.46
CA ARG A 348 29.84 26.16 25.50
C ARG A 348 29.45 24.87 24.82
N VAL A 349 28.54 24.11 25.38
CA VAL A 349 28.08 22.80 24.89
C VAL A 349 26.58 22.68 25.14
N LEU A 350 25.92 21.81 24.39
CA LEU A 350 24.49 21.50 24.52
C LEU A 350 24.27 20.05 24.95
N ASN A 351 24.83 19.69 26.11
CA ASN A 351 24.64 18.39 26.72
C ASN A 351 23.28 18.32 27.43
N GLN A 352 22.97 17.16 28.00
CA GLN A 352 21.67 16.87 28.63
C GLN A 352 21.25 17.94 29.68
N PHE A 353 22.19 18.40 30.53
CA PHE A 353 21.90 19.45 31.51
C PHE A 353 21.50 20.76 30.81
N GLU A 354 22.35 21.23 29.90
CA GLU A 354 22.13 22.49 29.17
C GLU A 354 20.82 22.46 28.40
N MET A 355 20.54 21.35 27.76
CA MET A 355 19.30 21.15 27.01
C MET A 355 18.04 21.20 27.90
N ARG A 356 18.10 20.59 29.10
CA ARG A 356 17.00 20.67 30.08
C ARG A 356 16.76 22.10 30.54
N VAL A 357 17.84 22.84 30.88
CA VAL A 357 17.78 24.21 31.31
C VAL A 357 17.21 25.10 30.21
N ILE A 358 17.70 24.98 28.98
CA ILE A 358 17.25 25.77 27.83
C ILE A 358 15.79 25.46 27.50
N ASN A 359 15.40 24.20 27.46
CA ASN A 359 14.00 23.82 27.19
C ASN A 359 13.06 24.40 28.26
N TYR A 360 13.44 24.35 29.53
CA TYR A 360 12.71 25.01 30.61
C TYR A 360 12.60 26.54 30.38
N GLY A 361 13.69 27.18 29.93
CA GLY A 361 13.73 28.58 29.57
C GLY A 361 12.81 28.94 28.41
N CYS A 362 12.80 28.15 27.34
CA CYS A 362 11.90 28.31 26.19
C CYS A 362 10.43 28.15 26.59
N LYS A 363 10.10 27.10 27.37
CA LYS A 363 8.72 26.87 27.85
C LYS A 363 8.18 28.02 28.67
N ASN A 364 9.05 28.72 29.39
CA ASN A 364 8.67 29.84 30.26
C ASN A 364 8.89 31.24 29.66
N GLY A 365 9.43 31.32 28.44
CA GLY A 365 9.67 32.61 27.76
C GLY A 365 10.72 33.50 28.43
N ILE A 366 11.71 32.91 29.09
CA ILE A 366 12.75 33.63 29.85
C ILE A 366 14.12 33.60 29.19
N ILE A 367 14.24 33.06 28.00
CA ILE A 367 15.46 33.14 27.18
C ILE A 367 15.60 34.55 26.66
N THR A 368 16.79 35.12 26.77
CA THR A 368 17.11 36.41 26.15
C THR A 368 17.58 36.23 24.71
N GLU A 369 17.39 37.26 23.87
CA GLU A 369 17.90 37.26 22.49
C GLU A 369 19.39 36.92 22.43
N LYS A 370 20.22 37.51 23.34
CA LYS A 370 21.66 37.24 23.41
C LYS A 370 21.98 35.77 23.71
N LEU A 371 21.19 35.15 24.58
CA LEU A 371 21.34 33.71 24.88
C LEU A 371 20.87 32.85 23.70
N ALA A 372 19.78 33.24 23.05
CA ALA A 372 19.30 32.53 21.86
C ALA A 372 20.35 32.52 20.74
N MET A 373 21.03 33.65 20.53
CA MET A 373 22.15 33.74 19.58
C MET A 373 23.33 32.85 19.98
N GLN A 374 23.68 32.79 21.26
CA GLN A 374 24.73 31.91 21.78
C GLN A 374 24.36 30.42 21.62
N ILE A 375 23.09 30.07 21.86
CA ILE A 375 22.61 28.68 21.63
C ILE A 375 22.76 28.30 20.16
N ALA A 376 22.37 29.20 19.26
CA ALA A 376 22.55 28.96 17.83
C ALA A 376 24.04 28.83 17.46
N ASP A 377 24.92 29.65 17.97
CA ASP A 377 26.37 29.59 17.73
C ASP A 377 26.98 28.25 18.21
N VAL A 378 26.61 27.79 19.39
CA VAL A 378 27.05 26.49 19.91
C VAL A 378 26.50 25.35 19.03
N ALA A 379 25.21 25.39 18.69
CA ALA A 379 24.58 24.39 17.82
C ALA A 379 25.19 24.36 16.44
N ALA A 380 25.65 25.48 15.89
CA ALA A 380 26.31 25.50 14.57
C ALA A 380 27.62 24.71 14.56
N ASN A 381 28.31 24.67 15.70
CA ASN A 381 29.61 24.01 15.86
C ASN A 381 29.50 22.51 16.29
N GLU A 382 28.31 22.05 16.65
CA GLU A 382 28.12 20.63 17.00
C GLU A 382 28.23 19.72 15.77
N LYS A 383 28.97 18.61 15.94
CA LYS A 383 29.14 17.61 14.86
C LYS A 383 27.94 16.67 14.78
N ASN A 384 27.42 16.24 15.92
CA ASN A 384 26.29 15.33 16.02
C ASN A 384 25.13 16.08 16.71
N ILE A 385 24.12 16.42 15.98
CA ILE A 385 22.98 17.19 16.47
C ILE A 385 21.84 16.26 16.80
N SER A 386 21.24 16.52 17.96
CA SER A 386 20.01 15.85 18.37
C SER A 386 18.78 16.55 17.78
N ILE A 387 17.72 15.81 17.56
CA ILE A 387 16.39 16.36 17.18
C ILE A 387 15.92 17.40 18.20
N ASN A 388 16.25 17.20 19.49
CA ASN A 388 15.95 18.16 20.56
C ASN A 388 16.60 19.53 20.34
N THR A 389 17.82 19.56 19.80
CA THR A 389 18.48 20.83 19.45
C THR A 389 17.72 21.56 18.35
N LEU A 390 17.23 20.84 17.32
CA LEU A 390 16.41 21.44 16.27
C LEU A 390 15.07 21.97 16.80
N ILE A 391 14.41 21.24 17.69
CA ILE A 391 13.17 21.70 18.33
C ILE A 391 13.39 23.00 19.10
N ILE A 392 14.51 23.07 19.81
CA ILE A 392 14.87 24.30 20.54
C ILE A 392 15.17 25.46 19.59
N LEU A 393 15.97 25.21 18.55
CA LEU A 393 16.28 26.23 17.54
C LEU A 393 15.02 26.74 16.85
N LYS A 394 14.07 25.84 16.52
CA LYS A 394 12.78 26.22 15.95
C LYS A 394 11.98 27.12 16.90
N LYS A 395 11.86 26.77 18.18
CA LYS A 395 11.19 27.60 19.18
C LYS A 395 11.87 28.97 19.36
N LEU A 396 13.19 28.99 19.33
CA LEU A 396 13.96 30.24 19.45
C LEU A 396 13.77 31.12 18.21
N TYR A 397 13.73 30.51 17.03
CA TYR A 397 13.43 31.23 15.79
C TYR A 397 12.00 31.81 15.80
N GLU A 398 11.03 31.03 16.22
CA GLU A 398 9.63 31.47 16.36
C GLU A 398 9.50 32.63 17.36
N GLN A 399 10.31 32.64 18.41
CA GLN A 399 10.29 33.68 19.44
C GLN A 399 11.02 34.99 19.04
N PHE A 400 12.14 34.87 18.32
CA PHE A 400 13.04 35.99 18.08
C PHE A 400 13.13 36.43 16.62
N ASP A 401 12.71 35.58 15.67
CA ASP A 401 12.69 35.80 14.20
C ASP A 401 14.04 36.33 13.64
N LYS A 402 15.17 35.69 14.04
CA LYS A 402 16.51 36.05 13.63
C LYS A 402 17.06 35.18 12.53
N ASP A 403 17.66 35.78 11.50
CA ASP A 403 18.23 35.08 10.35
C ASP A 403 19.41 34.17 10.72
N GLU A 404 20.18 34.55 11.76
CA GLU A 404 21.28 33.74 12.27
C GLU A 404 20.77 32.42 12.86
N ILE A 405 19.67 32.45 13.63
CA ILE A 405 19.06 31.24 14.19
C ILE A 405 18.47 30.38 13.06
N LEU A 406 17.78 31.01 12.11
CA LEU A 406 17.23 30.31 10.94
C LEU A 406 18.33 29.67 10.12
N THR A 407 19.45 30.36 9.93
CA THR A 407 20.61 29.82 9.16
C THR A 407 21.14 28.56 9.83
N VAL A 408 21.29 28.54 11.14
CA VAL A 408 21.76 27.37 11.87
C VAL A 408 20.72 26.26 11.81
N LEU A 409 19.47 26.56 12.09
CA LEU A 409 18.38 25.60 12.02
C LEU A 409 18.34 24.89 10.65
N VAL A 410 18.27 25.65 9.57
CA VAL A 410 18.24 25.15 8.18
C VAL A 410 19.50 24.34 7.86
N THR A 411 20.70 24.86 8.25
CA THR A 411 21.95 24.14 7.99
C THR A 411 21.97 22.78 8.67
N GLN A 412 21.46 22.70 9.89
CA GLN A 412 21.44 21.46 10.64
C GLN A 412 20.38 20.47 10.13
N MET A 413 19.21 20.97 9.73
CA MET A 413 18.19 20.13 9.07
C MET A 413 18.73 19.52 7.77
N ILE A 414 19.48 20.30 6.98
CA ILE A 414 20.13 19.81 5.74
C ILE A 414 21.19 18.75 6.07
N ARG A 415 22.03 18.96 7.10
CA ARG A 415 23.04 17.97 7.52
C ARG A 415 22.43 16.65 7.95
N MET A 416 21.26 16.69 8.59
CA MET A 416 20.51 15.50 8.99
C MET A 416 19.71 14.87 7.84
N GLY A 417 19.68 15.47 6.66
CA GLY A 417 18.94 14.97 5.52
C GLY A 417 17.42 15.06 5.69
N MET A 418 16.91 15.97 6.51
CA MET A 418 15.48 16.07 6.79
C MET A 418 14.71 16.62 5.60
N THR A 419 13.73 15.87 5.13
CA THR A 419 12.82 16.24 4.03
C THR A 419 11.38 15.97 4.46
N GLY A 420 10.43 16.51 3.72
CA GLY A 420 8.99 16.29 3.91
C GLY A 420 8.25 17.59 4.26
N ASP A 421 6.92 17.50 4.23
CA ASP A 421 6.01 18.65 4.35
C ASP A 421 6.22 19.45 5.65
N ASN A 422 6.54 18.76 6.75
CA ASN A 422 6.82 19.37 8.04
C ASN A 422 8.08 20.26 8.04
N CYS A 423 9.01 20.04 7.10
CA CYS A 423 10.26 20.77 6.99
C CYS A 423 10.14 21.94 5.99
N PHE A 424 9.18 21.84 5.08
CA PHE A 424 9.03 22.78 3.97
C PHE A 424 8.93 24.23 4.42
N GLU A 425 8.08 24.55 5.40
CA GLU A 425 7.88 25.93 5.90
C GLU A 425 9.19 26.60 6.35
N ILE A 426 10.09 25.83 6.95
CA ILE A 426 11.38 26.35 7.44
C ILE A 426 12.32 26.60 6.26
N TYR A 427 12.39 25.69 5.29
CA TYR A 427 13.18 25.89 4.07
C TYR A 427 12.64 27.05 3.23
N GLU A 428 11.33 27.20 3.12
CA GLU A 428 10.68 28.32 2.43
C GLU A 428 11.07 29.64 3.05
N LYS A 429 11.04 29.77 4.40
CA LYS A 429 11.51 30.97 5.11
C LYS A 429 12.98 31.26 4.80
N GLY A 430 13.82 30.22 4.75
CA GLY A 430 15.24 30.35 4.36
C GLY A 430 15.43 30.87 2.94
N VAL A 431 14.67 30.34 1.98
CA VAL A 431 14.70 30.78 0.57
C VAL A 431 14.17 32.21 0.42
N LEU A 432 13.06 32.55 1.05
CA LEU A 432 12.45 33.88 0.98
C LEU A 432 13.33 34.96 1.64
N ARG A 433 14.08 34.62 2.68
CA ARG A 433 15.06 35.50 3.33
C ARG A 433 16.39 35.59 2.57
N GLY A 434 16.54 34.79 1.51
CA GLY A 434 17.74 34.79 0.66
C GLY A 434 18.97 34.26 1.38
N LEU A 435 18.83 33.30 2.28
CA LEU A 435 19.94 32.67 2.98
C LEU A 435 20.85 31.91 2.04
N ARG A 436 22.16 32.10 2.19
CA ARG A 436 23.18 31.46 1.34
C ARG A 436 23.70 30.20 2.01
N ILE A 437 22.89 29.15 1.97
CA ILE A 437 23.21 27.86 2.59
C ILE A 437 23.37 26.82 1.47
N THR A 438 24.44 26.06 1.55
CA THR A 438 24.70 24.99 0.57
C THR A 438 23.58 23.97 0.59
N ARG A 439 23.06 23.58 -0.57
CA ARG A 439 21.96 22.63 -0.76
C ARG A 439 20.58 23.09 -0.27
N LEU A 440 20.40 24.36 0.13
CA LEU A 440 19.11 24.87 0.59
C LEU A 440 18.00 24.66 -0.47
N TYR A 441 18.30 24.98 -1.72
CA TYR A 441 17.28 24.89 -2.79
C TYR A 441 16.93 23.45 -3.14
N GLU A 442 17.86 22.50 -3.00
CA GLU A 442 17.61 21.09 -3.17
C GLU A 442 16.62 20.55 -2.12
N PHE A 443 16.91 20.88 -0.85
CA PHE A 443 16.04 20.50 0.26
C PHE A 443 14.68 21.21 0.23
N TYR A 444 14.66 22.44 -0.26
CA TYR A 444 13.42 23.17 -0.49
C TYR A 444 12.51 22.43 -1.49
N ILE A 445 13.06 22.03 -2.65
CA ILE A 445 12.31 21.29 -3.68
C ILE A 445 11.93 19.88 -3.16
N ALA A 446 12.85 19.18 -2.50
CA ALA A 446 12.60 17.83 -1.98
C ALA A 446 11.53 17.80 -0.89
N SER A 447 11.37 18.89 -0.13
CA SER A 447 10.37 19.01 0.93
C SER A 447 9.08 19.69 0.50
N MET A 448 9.03 20.24 -0.70
CA MET A 448 7.89 20.99 -1.19
C MET A 448 6.72 20.05 -1.53
N PRO A 449 5.49 20.34 -1.10
CA PRO A 449 4.30 19.67 -1.60
C PRO A 449 4.25 19.74 -3.14
N LYS A 450 4.10 18.61 -3.82
CA LYS A 450 4.22 18.50 -5.28
C LYS A 450 2.98 19.05 -6.00
N ASN A 451 2.55 20.23 -5.61
CA ASN A 451 1.42 20.94 -6.24
C ASN A 451 1.92 21.88 -7.35
N ILE A 452 1.47 21.66 -8.57
CA ILE A 452 1.86 22.40 -9.79
C ILE A 452 1.38 23.87 -9.75
N GLU A 453 0.32 24.17 -9.02
CA GLU A 453 -0.25 25.54 -8.93
C GLU A 453 0.67 26.53 -8.19
N ARG A 454 1.68 26.04 -7.46
CA ARG A 454 2.57 26.85 -6.65
C ARG A 454 3.74 27.39 -7.47
N GLN A 455 3.82 28.73 -7.56
CA GLN A 455 4.92 29.41 -8.26
C GLN A 455 6.23 29.28 -7.50
N LEU A 456 7.28 28.83 -8.19
CA LEU A 456 8.62 28.72 -7.62
C LEU A 456 9.36 30.07 -7.65
N PRO A 457 10.14 30.42 -6.59
CA PRO A 457 10.97 31.60 -6.60
C PRO A 457 12.00 31.56 -7.72
N LYS A 458 12.22 32.71 -8.40
CA LYS A 458 13.18 32.82 -9.51
C LYS A 458 14.60 32.37 -9.12
N ILE A 459 15.01 32.62 -7.87
CA ILE A 459 16.34 32.25 -7.40
C ILE A 459 16.54 30.73 -7.39
N VAL A 460 15.50 29.97 -7.06
CA VAL A 460 15.50 28.50 -7.08
C VAL A 460 15.64 28.01 -8.52
N LEU A 461 14.85 28.55 -9.43
CA LEU A 461 14.90 28.21 -10.85
C LEU A 461 16.26 28.56 -11.47
N MET A 462 16.86 29.70 -11.12
CA MET A 462 18.19 30.06 -11.61
C MET A 462 19.28 29.13 -11.09
N TYR A 463 19.16 28.65 -9.88
CA TYR A 463 20.12 27.71 -9.31
C TYR A 463 20.13 26.38 -10.08
N PHE A 464 18.96 25.78 -10.34
CA PHE A 464 18.87 24.50 -11.03
C PHE A 464 19.07 24.56 -12.55
N ALA A 465 19.13 25.75 -13.13
CA ALA A 465 19.48 25.90 -14.54
C ALA A 465 20.90 25.39 -14.90
N TYR A 466 21.78 25.37 -13.90
CA TYR A 466 23.19 25.02 -14.09
C TYR A 466 23.60 23.73 -13.35
N ASP A 467 22.76 23.20 -12.48
CA ASP A 467 23.12 22.06 -11.63
C ASP A 467 22.07 20.94 -11.69
N ASN A 468 22.52 19.70 -11.87
CA ASN A 468 21.67 18.56 -12.23
C ASN A 468 21.61 17.51 -11.12
N ILE A 469 21.64 17.92 -9.85
CA ILE A 469 21.69 17.04 -8.66
C ILE A 469 20.29 16.56 -8.21
N LEU A 470 19.22 17.09 -8.82
CA LEU A 470 17.86 16.73 -8.45
C LEU A 470 17.49 15.29 -8.84
N SER A 471 16.67 14.65 -8.01
CA SER A 471 16.01 13.40 -8.39
C SER A 471 15.12 13.58 -9.62
N ASP A 472 14.82 12.49 -10.33
CA ASP A 472 13.92 12.55 -11.50
C ASP A 472 12.54 13.08 -11.12
N SER A 473 12.02 12.74 -9.94
CA SER A 473 10.75 13.26 -9.43
C SER A 473 10.79 14.78 -9.23
N ASP A 474 11.88 15.29 -8.65
CA ASP A 474 12.04 16.73 -8.41
C ASP A 474 12.28 17.50 -9.71
N LYS A 475 13.01 16.91 -10.67
CA LYS A 475 13.15 17.46 -12.04
C LYS A 475 11.81 17.52 -12.74
N ALA A 476 11.01 16.44 -12.68
CA ALA A 476 9.67 16.42 -13.27
C ALA A 476 8.79 17.53 -12.71
N PHE A 477 8.80 17.71 -11.38
CA PHE A 477 8.06 18.81 -10.73
C PHE A 477 8.55 20.19 -11.18
N LEU A 478 9.85 20.43 -11.13
CA LEU A 478 10.47 21.68 -11.54
C LEU A 478 10.12 22.03 -12.99
N TYR A 479 10.29 21.07 -13.88
CA TYR A 479 10.08 21.27 -15.32
C TYR A 479 8.58 21.42 -15.65
N ALA A 480 7.70 20.67 -15.02
CA ALA A 480 6.27 20.84 -15.16
C ALA A 480 5.81 22.24 -14.73
N ASN A 481 6.35 22.75 -13.63
CA ASN A 481 6.07 24.11 -13.16
C ASN A 481 6.53 25.19 -14.15
N ILE A 482 7.76 25.04 -14.70
CA ILE A 482 8.31 25.94 -15.72
C ILE A 482 7.45 25.90 -17.00
N VAL A 483 7.10 24.71 -17.47
CA VAL A 483 6.32 24.53 -18.71
C VAL A 483 4.91 25.09 -18.57
N THR A 484 4.26 24.90 -17.44
CA THR A 484 2.92 25.46 -17.16
C THR A 484 2.94 26.99 -17.18
N GLY A 485 4.02 27.59 -16.68
CA GLY A 485 4.18 29.04 -16.65
C GLY A 485 4.90 29.66 -17.88
N ARG A 486 5.21 28.87 -18.91
CA ARG A 486 6.06 29.29 -20.06
C ARG A 486 5.54 30.51 -20.82
N ASP A 487 4.24 30.65 -20.94
CA ASP A 487 3.63 31.73 -21.70
C ASP A 487 3.38 33.00 -20.84
N SER A 488 3.69 32.96 -19.56
CA SER A 488 3.42 34.03 -18.59
C SER A 488 4.64 34.35 -17.71
N TYR A 489 4.64 33.83 -16.49
CA TYR A 489 5.62 34.21 -15.47
C TYR A 489 7.05 33.70 -15.74
N TYR A 490 7.21 32.56 -16.40
CA TYR A 490 8.50 31.91 -16.63
C TYR A 490 9.04 32.03 -18.06
N LYS A 491 8.49 32.90 -18.92
CA LYS A 491 8.89 33.00 -20.33
C LYS A 491 10.40 33.06 -20.55
N ASN A 492 11.09 33.95 -19.85
CA ASN A 492 12.54 34.13 -19.98
C ASN A 492 13.35 33.01 -19.33
N ILE A 493 12.74 32.20 -18.46
CA ILE A 493 13.39 31.09 -17.78
C ILE A 493 13.28 29.84 -18.65
N TYR A 494 12.14 29.64 -19.28
CA TYR A 494 11.87 28.50 -20.14
C TYR A 494 12.93 28.36 -21.26
N GLU A 495 13.31 29.47 -21.89
CA GLU A 495 14.34 29.50 -22.93
C GLU A 495 15.69 28.91 -22.46
N GLY A 496 16.04 29.08 -21.17
CA GLY A 496 17.25 28.51 -20.59
C GLY A 496 17.14 27.03 -20.23
N TYR A 497 15.92 26.50 -20.17
CA TYR A 497 15.65 25.12 -19.79
C TYR A 497 15.19 24.22 -20.94
N ASP A 498 14.81 24.80 -22.08
CA ASP A 498 14.14 24.12 -23.19
C ASP A 498 14.84 22.79 -23.57
N ARG A 499 16.13 22.86 -23.84
CA ARG A 499 16.91 21.69 -24.20
C ARG A 499 17.00 20.63 -23.10
N ASN A 500 17.13 21.06 -21.83
CA ASN A 500 17.24 20.13 -20.70
C ASN A 500 15.89 19.42 -20.45
N ILE A 501 14.79 20.15 -20.64
CA ILE A 501 13.44 19.60 -20.53
C ILE A 501 13.19 18.58 -21.65
N GLU A 502 13.55 18.88 -22.89
CA GLU A 502 13.40 17.95 -24.02
C GLU A 502 14.19 16.65 -23.82
N ILE A 503 15.45 16.76 -23.38
CA ILE A 503 16.28 15.58 -23.08
C ILE A 503 15.65 14.77 -21.95
N PHE A 504 15.25 15.41 -20.87
CA PHE A 504 14.63 14.73 -19.73
C PHE A 504 13.33 14.03 -20.14
N VAL A 505 12.47 14.70 -20.88
CA VAL A 505 11.21 14.13 -21.38
C VAL A 505 11.48 12.88 -22.23
N TYR A 506 12.48 12.95 -23.12
CA TYR A 506 12.85 11.80 -23.93
C TYR A 506 13.33 10.62 -23.09
N GLU A 507 14.18 10.86 -22.09
CA GLU A 507 14.67 9.82 -21.17
C GLU A 507 13.51 9.19 -20.37
N GLN A 508 12.58 10.00 -19.85
CA GLN A 508 11.43 9.48 -19.10
C GLN A 508 10.44 8.71 -20.01
N LEU A 509 10.28 9.13 -21.28
CA LEU A 509 9.49 8.37 -22.27
C LEU A 509 10.13 7.02 -22.59
N LYS A 510 11.46 6.99 -22.74
CA LYS A 510 12.23 5.77 -22.96
C LYS A 510 12.08 4.79 -21.79
N ASP A 511 12.14 5.28 -20.56
CA ASP A 511 11.97 4.48 -19.35
C ASP A 511 10.51 4.07 -19.10
N GLY A 512 9.57 4.58 -19.87
CA GLY A 512 8.14 4.30 -19.72
C GLY A 512 7.53 4.80 -18.42
N LYS A 513 8.10 5.87 -17.84
CA LYS A 513 7.63 6.44 -16.57
C LYS A 513 6.50 7.44 -16.78
N ILE A 514 5.57 7.49 -15.82
CA ILE A 514 4.49 8.46 -15.79
C ILE A 514 4.19 8.89 -14.33
N SER A 515 3.87 10.15 -14.18
CA SER A 515 3.39 10.78 -12.95
C SER A 515 2.58 12.02 -13.31
N ASP A 516 1.93 12.68 -12.34
CA ASP A 516 1.17 13.91 -12.60
C ASP A 516 2.03 14.98 -13.28
N ASN A 517 3.25 15.17 -12.82
CA ASN A 517 4.19 16.13 -13.39
C ASN A 517 4.66 15.72 -14.80
N LEU A 518 4.96 14.43 -15.01
CA LEU A 518 5.34 13.92 -16.32
C LEU A 518 4.18 13.99 -17.31
N ALA A 519 2.95 13.75 -16.87
CA ALA A 519 1.76 13.90 -17.72
C ALA A 519 1.63 15.34 -18.23
N VAL A 520 1.89 16.35 -17.40
CA VAL A 520 1.90 17.76 -17.80
C VAL A 520 3.00 18.01 -18.84
N LEU A 521 4.20 17.50 -18.62
CA LEU A 521 5.32 17.64 -19.57
C LEU A 521 5.01 16.96 -20.90
N TYR A 522 4.47 15.74 -20.87
CA TYR A 522 4.09 15.04 -22.10
C TYR A 522 2.99 15.76 -22.84
N LYS A 523 1.92 16.24 -22.16
CA LYS A 523 0.86 17.03 -22.79
C LYS A 523 1.39 18.30 -23.48
N ALA A 524 2.42 18.91 -22.94
CA ALA A 524 2.97 20.16 -23.48
C ALA A 524 4.01 19.96 -24.61
N LEU A 525 4.73 18.83 -24.63
CA LEU A 525 5.92 18.64 -25.45
C LEU A 525 5.83 17.44 -26.39
N LEU A 526 4.79 16.61 -26.32
CA LEU A 526 4.65 15.43 -27.13
C LEU A 526 4.54 15.83 -28.62
N LYS A 527 5.49 15.37 -29.44
CA LYS A 527 5.61 15.62 -30.86
C LYS A 527 6.11 14.37 -31.57
N THR A 528 5.84 14.27 -32.87
CA THR A 528 6.29 13.14 -33.71
C THR A 528 7.81 12.92 -33.69
N GLN A 529 8.61 13.97 -33.49
CA GLN A 529 10.08 13.87 -33.40
C GLN A 529 10.58 13.09 -32.17
N LEU A 530 9.74 12.92 -31.15
CA LEU A 530 10.06 12.15 -29.95
C LEU A 530 9.83 10.64 -30.12
N ILE A 531 9.23 10.23 -31.24
CA ILE A 531 8.96 8.83 -31.55
C ILE A 531 10.23 8.17 -32.07
N SER A 532 10.62 7.10 -31.43
CA SER A 532 11.74 6.24 -31.78
C SER A 532 11.45 4.81 -31.40
N LYS A 533 12.30 3.88 -31.77
CA LYS A 533 12.17 2.49 -31.33
C LYS A 533 12.13 2.34 -29.79
N GLU A 534 12.77 3.26 -29.06
CA GLU A 534 12.86 3.21 -27.60
C GLU A 534 11.65 3.82 -26.90
N THR A 535 11.01 4.83 -27.49
CA THR A 535 9.89 5.58 -26.91
C THR A 535 8.53 5.19 -27.46
N GLY A 536 8.50 4.65 -28.67
CA GLY A 536 7.26 4.39 -29.43
C GLY A 536 6.32 3.40 -28.73
N SER A 537 6.85 2.36 -28.12
CA SER A 537 6.05 1.39 -27.35
C SER A 537 5.33 2.01 -26.14
N PHE A 538 5.92 3.00 -25.50
CA PHE A 538 5.27 3.72 -24.40
C PHE A 538 4.25 4.73 -24.94
N ILE A 539 4.60 5.47 -26.00
CA ILE A 539 3.72 6.46 -26.60
C ILE A 539 2.45 5.81 -27.16
N SER A 540 2.57 4.63 -27.79
CA SER A 540 1.41 3.89 -28.31
C SER A 540 0.40 3.47 -27.24
N ARG A 541 0.81 3.35 -25.97
CA ARG A 541 -0.09 3.05 -24.83
C ARG A 541 -0.77 4.28 -24.25
N MET A 542 -0.26 5.49 -24.49
CA MET A 542 -0.78 6.73 -23.90
C MET A 542 -2.27 6.96 -24.18
N PRO A 543 -2.83 6.68 -25.37
CA PRO A 543 -4.27 6.85 -25.63
C PRO A 543 -5.18 6.07 -24.69
N TYR A 544 -4.67 5.01 -24.08
CA TYR A 544 -5.39 4.11 -23.18
C TYR A 544 -5.12 4.41 -21.70
N MET A 545 -4.25 5.37 -21.40
CA MET A 545 -3.86 5.69 -20.03
C MET A 545 -4.94 6.49 -19.30
N HIS A 546 -5.27 6.00 -18.11
CA HIS A 546 -6.17 6.66 -17.16
C HIS A 546 -5.45 6.87 -15.83
N ARG A 547 -5.72 8.00 -15.22
CA ARG A 547 -5.29 8.37 -13.89
C ARG A 547 -6.37 7.96 -12.91
N VAL A 548 -6.05 7.10 -11.97
CA VAL A 548 -6.92 6.69 -10.87
C VAL A 548 -6.42 7.33 -9.60
N ARG A 549 -7.28 8.07 -8.91
CA ARG A 549 -7.01 8.68 -7.62
C ARG A 549 -7.89 8.04 -6.56
N CYS A 550 -7.30 7.36 -5.58
CA CYS A 550 -8.00 6.78 -4.45
C CYS A 550 -8.03 7.74 -3.28
N PHE A 551 -9.17 7.81 -2.57
CA PHE A 551 -9.31 8.66 -1.38
C PHE A 551 -8.98 7.92 -0.08
N SER A 552 -8.80 6.61 -0.13
CA SER A 552 -8.49 5.77 1.01
C SER A 552 -6.99 5.55 1.19
N ASP A 553 -6.51 5.65 2.44
CA ASP A 553 -5.11 5.40 2.81
C ASP A 553 -4.74 3.91 2.88
N VAL A 554 -5.73 3.03 2.88
CA VAL A 554 -5.51 1.59 3.01
C VAL A 554 -5.27 0.87 1.68
N VAL A 555 -5.45 1.54 0.55
CA VAL A 555 -5.26 0.94 -0.78
C VAL A 555 -3.79 1.01 -1.18
N SER A 556 -3.21 -0.12 -1.57
CA SER A 556 -1.83 -0.26 -2.01
C SER A 556 -1.70 -0.48 -3.52
N ARG A 557 -2.65 -1.19 -4.15
CA ARG A 557 -2.60 -1.55 -5.57
C ARG A 557 -3.96 -1.44 -6.25
N VAL A 558 -3.93 -1.22 -7.55
CA VAL A 558 -5.10 -1.24 -8.45
C VAL A 558 -4.94 -2.40 -9.41
N HIS A 559 -5.95 -3.24 -9.49
CA HIS A 559 -6.03 -4.35 -10.43
C HIS A 559 -6.98 -3.98 -11.56
N VAL A 560 -6.55 -4.19 -12.78
CA VAL A 560 -7.36 -3.97 -13.99
C VAL A 560 -7.52 -5.29 -14.71
N ARG A 561 -8.74 -5.77 -14.78
CA ARG A 561 -9.09 -7.02 -15.44
C ARG A 561 -9.83 -6.75 -16.74
N HIS A 562 -9.26 -7.20 -17.82
CA HIS A 562 -9.94 -7.29 -19.11
C HIS A 562 -10.43 -8.74 -19.29
N PRO A 563 -11.70 -8.96 -19.64
CA PRO A 563 -12.24 -10.32 -19.83
C PRO A 563 -11.48 -11.17 -20.87
N GLU A 564 -10.85 -10.48 -21.80
CA GLU A 564 -10.08 -11.06 -22.89
C GLU A 564 -8.72 -11.63 -22.46
N PHE A 565 -8.18 -11.17 -21.32
CA PHE A 565 -6.88 -11.59 -20.82
C PHE A 565 -6.99 -12.72 -19.80
N ALA A 566 -5.95 -13.55 -19.73
CA ALA A 566 -5.86 -14.65 -18.78
C ALA A 566 -5.56 -14.14 -17.37
N GLU A 567 -4.72 -13.11 -17.28
CA GLU A 567 -4.29 -12.50 -16.03
C GLU A 567 -4.72 -11.02 -15.96
N GLU A 568 -4.95 -10.55 -14.75
CA GLU A 568 -5.18 -9.13 -14.49
C GLU A 568 -3.87 -8.35 -14.45
N THR A 569 -3.91 -7.08 -14.82
CA THR A 569 -2.75 -6.20 -14.73
C THR A 569 -2.80 -5.44 -13.41
N VAL A 570 -1.71 -5.50 -12.65
CA VAL A 570 -1.60 -4.87 -11.32
C VAL A 570 -0.75 -3.61 -11.42
N TYR A 571 -1.23 -2.51 -10.85
CA TYR A 571 -0.54 -1.22 -10.78
C TYR A 571 -0.38 -0.79 -9.33
N GLU A 572 0.81 -0.36 -8.95
CA GLU A 572 1.06 0.18 -7.60
C GLU A 572 0.56 1.62 -7.47
N LEU A 573 0.02 1.97 -6.30
CA LEU A 573 -0.31 3.35 -5.99
C LEU A 573 0.92 4.08 -5.46
N SER A 574 1.18 5.27 -5.99
CA SER A 574 2.10 6.23 -5.43
C SER A 574 1.33 7.49 -5.05
N GLU A 575 1.39 7.91 -3.79
CA GLU A 575 0.67 9.08 -3.29
C GLU A 575 -0.86 9.04 -3.61
N LYS A 576 -1.46 7.85 -3.45
CA LYS A 576 -2.90 7.58 -3.74
C LYS A 576 -3.27 7.67 -5.22
N ILE A 577 -2.29 7.70 -6.12
CA ILE A 577 -2.50 7.80 -7.57
C ILE A 577 -1.88 6.59 -8.26
N ALA A 578 -2.61 6.01 -9.21
CA ALA A 578 -2.10 5.02 -10.14
C ALA A 578 -2.42 5.43 -11.58
N TYR A 579 -1.52 5.11 -12.49
CA TYR A 579 -1.74 5.26 -13.93
C TYR A 579 -1.97 3.89 -14.53
N ILE A 580 -3.18 3.66 -15.01
CA ILE A 580 -3.62 2.38 -15.53
C ILE A 580 -3.91 2.46 -17.03
N CYS A 581 -3.76 1.35 -17.76
CA CYS A 581 -4.18 1.24 -19.14
C CYS A 581 -5.54 0.53 -19.23
N MET A 582 -6.52 1.16 -19.84
CA MET A 582 -7.84 0.61 -20.12
C MET A 582 -8.00 0.50 -21.64
N TYR A 583 -7.88 -0.73 -22.16
CA TYR A 583 -7.93 -1.01 -23.58
C TYR A 583 -9.36 -1.27 -24.10
N ALA A 584 -10.30 -1.56 -23.20
CA ALA A 584 -11.71 -1.74 -23.48
C ALA A 584 -12.57 -1.05 -22.42
N GLY A 585 -13.80 -0.68 -22.78
CA GLY A 585 -14.69 0.05 -21.88
C GLY A 585 -15.38 -0.80 -20.82
N ASP A 586 -15.27 -2.12 -20.91
CA ASP A 586 -15.84 -3.11 -20.01
C ASP A 586 -14.82 -3.75 -19.06
N CYS A 587 -13.63 -3.13 -18.96
CA CYS A 587 -12.62 -3.60 -17.99
C CYS A 587 -13.12 -3.38 -16.56
N GLU A 588 -12.76 -4.30 -15.68
CA GLU A 588 -13.11 -4.30 -14.27
C GLU A 588 -11.93 -3.77 -13.45
N ILE A 589 -12.21 -2.81 -12.55
CA ILE A 589 -11.21 -2.23 -11.66
C ILE A 589 -11.51 -2.70 -10.23
N THR A 590 -10.49 -3.22 -9.56
CA THR A 590 -10.55 -3.62 -8.15
C THR A 590 -9.32 -3.09 -7.40
N PHE A 591 -9.41 -3.01 -6.08
CA PHE A 591 -8.42 -2.39 -5.23
C PHE A 591 -7.91 -3.37 -4.19
N GLU A 592 -6.61 -3.59 -4.16
CA GLU A 592 -5.95 -4.36 -3.11
C GLU A 592 -5.55 -3.41 -1.98
N CYS A 593 -6.00 -3.75 -0.78
CA CYS A 593 -5.65 -3.01 0.44
C CYS A 593 -4.33 -3.54 1.03
N SER A 594 -3.72 -2.76 1.93
CA SER A 594 -2.47 -3.11 2.62
C SER A 594 -2.56 -4.41 3.44
N ASP A 595 -3.77 -4.87 3.77
CA ASP A 595 -4.07 -6.15 4.41
C ASP A 595 -4.17 -7.33 3.42
N GLY A 596 -3.97 -7.09 2.11
CA GLY A 596 -4.08 -8.08 1.04
C GLY A 596 -5.53 -8.41 0.63
N VAL A 597 -6.53 -7.69 1.13
CA VAL A 597 -7.93 -7.89 0.74
C VAL A 597 -8.25 -7.10 -0.50
N ILE A 598 -8.77 -7.77 -1.53
CA ILE A 598 -9.25 -7.13 -2.75
C ILE A 598 -10.69 -6.66 -2.56
N ARG A 599 -10.95 -5.39 -2.84
CA ARG A 599 -12.26 -4.75 -2.71
C ARG A 599 -12.74 -4.21 -4.05
N LYS A 600 -14.02 -4.39 -4.30
CA LYS A 600 -14.75 -3.84 -5.43
C LYS A 600 -15.90 -2.99 -4.91
N ASP A 601 -16.17 -1.86 -5.53
CA ASP A 601 -17.32 -0.97 -5.26
C ASP A 601 -17.39 -0.33 -3.84
N THR A 602 -16.43 -0.59 -2.96
CA THR A 602 -16.38 -0.03 -1.59
C THR A 602 -15.30 1.01 -1.38
N ILE A 603 -14.49 1.27 -2.38
CA ILE A 603 -13.42 2.27 -2.36
C ILE A 603 -13.85 3.46 -3.19
N ASP A 604 -13.83 4.65 -2.59
CA ASP A 604 -14.07 5.89 -3.31
C ASP A 604 -12.82 6.24 -4.14
N TYR A 605 -13.02 6.43 -5.44
CA TYR A 605 -11.97 6.81 -6.37
C TYR A 605 -12.49 7.68 -7.50
N GLU A 606 -11.60 8.42 -8.11
CA GLU A 606 -11.82 9.15 -9.35
C GLU A 606 -10.97 8.56 -10.46
N ILE A 607 -11.53 8.50 -11.67
CA ILE A 607 -10.81 8.07 -12.86
C ILE A 607 -10.89 9.14 -13.93
N GLU A 608 -9.74 9.46 -14.52
CA GLU A 608 -9.61 10.49 -15.53
C GLU A 608 -8.75 10.00 -16.68
N LYS A 609 -9.17 10.23 -17.92
CA LYS A 609 -8.34 9.94 -19.08
C LYS A 609 -7.19 10.94 -19.16
N VAL A 610 -5.95 10.44 -19.23
CA VAL A 610 -4.77 11.31 -19.18
C VAL A 610 -4.56 12.06 -20.48
N PHE A 611 -4.66 11.39 -21.64
CA PHE A 611 -4.42 11.98 -22.96
C PHE A 611 -5.67 11.93 -23.83
N ASP A 612 -6.01 13.06 -24.45
CA ASP A 612 -7.07 13.11 -25.44
C ASP A 612 -6.52 12.62 -26.79
N ALA A 613 -7.03 11.50 -27.28
CA ALA A 613 -6.60 10.92 -28.54
C ALA A 613 -6.74 11.89 -29.73
N GLY A 614 -7.81 12.70 -29.75
CA GLY A 614 -8.03 13.66 -30.84
C GLY A 614 -7.02 14.81 -30.85
N GLN A 615 -6.50 15.21 -29.71
CA GLN A 615 -5.48 16.28 -29.62
C GLN A 615 -4.11 15.85 -30.12
N TYR A 616 -3.78 14.53 -30.03
CA TYR A 616 -2.46 13.97 -30.34
C TYR A 616 -2.54 12.91 -31.46
N GLU A 617 -3.55 12.96 -32.31
CA GLU A 617 -3.85 11.97 -33.34
C GLU A 617 -2.62 11.68 -34.22
N GLU A 618 -1.96 12.72 -34.75
CA GLU A 618 -0.75 12.56 -35.60
C GLU A 618 0.40 11.83 -34.87
N VAL A 619 0.54 12.05 -33.57
CA VAL A 619 1.60 11.44 -32.78
C VAL A 619 1.29 9.98 -32.49
N PHE A 620 0.05 9.69 -32.12
CA PHE A 620 -0.39 8.35 -31.78
C PHE A 620 -0.42 7.46 -33.03
N ASP A 621 -0.86 7.98 -34.16
CA ASP A 621 -0.82 7.29 -35.44
C ASP A 621 0.62 6.96 -35.87
N ALA A 622 1.55 7.90 -35.68
CA ALA A 622 2.97 7.66 -35.98
C ALA A 622 3.64 6.66 -34.99
N ALA A 623 3.14 6.55 -33.78
CA ALA A 623 3.63 5.60 -32.78
C ALA A 623 2.99 4.20 -32.90
N ASP A 624 2.00 4.06 -33.74
CA ASP A 624 1.15 2.90 -33.82
C ASP A 624 1.89 1.60 -34.18
N GLU A 625 2.83 1.69 -35.09
CA GLU A 625 3.67 0.54 -35.49
C GLU A 625 4.44 -0.08 -34.32
N TYR A 626 4.74 0.71 -33.27
CA TYR A 626 5.45 0.26 -32.08
C TYR A 626 4.53 -0.34 -31.00
N GLY A 627 3.21 -0.29 -31.21
CA GLY A 627 2.20 -0.89 -30.33
C GLY A 627 1.90 -2.36 -30.65
N MET A 628 2.42 -2.87 -31.75
CA MET A 628 2.08 -4.21 -32.27
C MET A 628 2.55 -5.38 -31.39
N ASP A 629 3.43 -5.13 -30.43
CA ASP A 629 3.86 -6.10 -29.43
C ASP A 629 2.97 -6.07 -28.15
N ASN A 630 1.92 -5.23 -28.11
CA ASN A 630 1.04 -5.06 -26.96
C ASN A 630 -0.35 -5.63 -27.25
N ASP A 631 -0.70 -6.73 -26.56
CA ASP A 631 -1.98 -7.42 -26.72
C ASP A 631 -3.19 -6.50 -26.47
N GLY A 632 -3.10 -5.58 -25.53
CA GLY A 632 -4.17 -4.63 -25.23
C GLY A 632 -4.46 -3.68 -26.38
N ILE A 633 -3.42 -3.18 -27.04
CA ILE A 633 -3.55 -2.29 -28.20
C ILE A 633 -4.17 -3.08 -29.36
N ILE A 634 -3.67 -4.28 -29.65
CA ILE A 634 -4.19 -5.14 -30.71
C ILE A 634 -5.68 -5.45 -30.45
N MET A 635 -6.02 -5.83 -29.23
CA MET A 635 -7.40 -6.08 -28.81
C MET A 635 -8.30 -4.85 -29.03
N SER A 636 -7.84 -3.67 -28.61
CA SER A 636 -8.59 -2.43 -28.79
C SER A 636 -8.85 -2.14 -30.26
N ARG A 637 -7.88 -2.37 -31.14
CA ARG A 637 -8.00 -2.20 -32.58
C ARG A 637 -9.00 -3.19 -33.20
N ILE A 638 -8.90 -4.45 -32.81
CA ILE A 638 -9.89 -5.46 -33.21
C ILE A 638 -11.31 -4.97 -32.85
N ASN A 639 -11.50 -4.52 -31.63
CA ASN A 639 -12.79 -4.03 -31.17
C ASN A 639 -13.27 -2.81 -31.94
N ASP A 640 -12.39 -1.88 -32.28
CA ASP A 640 -12.75 -0.67 -33.05
C ASP A 640 -13.07 -0.99 -34.51
N MET A 641 -12.33 -1.90 -35.15
CA MET A 641 -12.61 -2.37 -36.50
C MET A 641 -13.96 -3.10 -36.56
N HIS A 642 -14.27 -3.91 -35.54
CA HIS A 642 -15.58 -4.55 -35.42
C HIS A 642 -16.72 -3.54 -35.28
N LYS A 643 -16.54 -2.51 -34.43
CA LYS A 643 -17.54 -1.42 -34.28
C LYS A 643 -17.80 -0.67 -35.58
N LYS A 644 -16.75 -0.46 -36.39
CA LYS A 644 -16.81 0.18 -37.68
C LYS A 644 -17.25 -0.76 -38.82
N SER A 645 -17.34 -2.05 -38.57
CA SER A 645 -17.57 -3.11 -39.54
C SER A 645 -16.51 -3.14 -40.67
N GLU A 646 -15.26 -2.87 -40.31
CA GLU A 646 -14.11 -2.88 -41.22
C GLU A 646 -13.45 -4.26 -41.23
N TYR A 647 -13.77 -5.08 -42.19
CA TYR A 647 -13.25 -6.44 -42.34
C TYR A 647 -12.17 -6.47 -43.42
N THR A 648 -10.96 -6.05 -43.06
CA THR A 648 -9.81 -5.94 -43.94
C THR A 648 -8.81 -7.07 -43.70
N SER A 649 -7.80 -7.22 -44.58
CA SER A 649 -6.68 -8.13 -44.35
C SER A 649 -5.88 -7.79 -43.08
N GLU A 650 -5.82 -6.51 -42.73
CA GLU A 650 -5.17 -6.01 -41.51
C GLU A 650 -5.85 -6.58 -40.24
N LEU A 651 -7.19 -6.65 -40.22
CA LEU A 651 -7.91 -7.28 -39.12
C LEU A 651 -7.53 -8.75 -38.97
N LEU A 652 -7.35 -9.45 -40.07
CA LEU A 652 -6.89 -10.86 -40.03
C LEU A 652 -5.47 -10.97 -39.47
N ASP A 653 -4.58 -10.05 -39.80
CA ASP A 653 -3.23 -10.00 -39.22
C ASP A 653 -3.25 -9.76 -37.73
N TYR A 654 -4.13 -8.87 -37.22
CA TYR A 654 -4.35 -8.69 -35.79
C TYR A 654 -4.85 -9.95 -35.11
N TYR A 655 -5.80 -10.67 -35.68
CA TYR A 655 -6.25 -11.96 -35.16
C TYR A 655 -5.10 -12.97 -35.06
N LYS A 656 -4.29 -13.10 -36.11
CA LYS A 656 -3.13 -14.00 -36.14
C LYS A 656 -2.07 -13.59 -35.09
N CYS A 657 -1.88 -12.30 -34.90
CA CYS A 657 -0.93 -11.77 -33.94
C CYS A 657 -1.37 -12.08 -32.50
N ILE A 658 -2.58 -11.66 -32.13
CA ILE A 658 -3.07 -11.81 -30.77
C ILE A 658 -3.28 -13.28 -30.37
N LYS A 659 -3.66 -14.13 -31.31
CA LYS A 659 -3.83 -15.56 -31.07
C LYS A 659 -2.56 -16.26 -30.61
N LYS A 660 -1.38 -15.74 -30.96
CA LYS A 660 -0.07 -16.27 -30.55
C LYS A 660 0.32 -15.89 -29.13
N SER A 661 -0.36 -14.92 -28.54
CA SER A 661 -0.07 -14.47 -27.18
C SER A 661 -0.51 -15.50 -26.15
N ASP A 662 0.33 -15.73 -25.14
CA ASP A 662 -0.01 -16.59 -24.00
C ASP A 662 -0.88 -15.87 -22.97
N ASN A 663 -1.00 -14.54 -23.06
CA ASN A 663 -1.71 -13.71 -22.09
C ASN A 663 -3.23 -13.61 -22.35
N ILE A 664 -3.73 -14.13 -23.47
CA ILE A 664 -5.17 -14.08 -23.74
C ILE A 664 -5.92 -15.25 -23.08
N SER A 665 -7.14 -14.97 -22.63
CA SER A 665 -8.01 -16.00 -22.05
C SER A 665 -8.40 -17.06 -23.09
N SER A 666 -8.65 -18.28 -22.62
CA SER A 666 -9.13 -19.38 -23.49
C SER A 666 -10.44 -19.02 -24.22
N ALA A 667 -11.33 -18.29 -23.53
CA ALA A 667 -12.58 -17.81 -24.11
C ALA A 667 -12.35 -16.82 -25.26
N TYR A 668 -11.43 -15.87 -25.08
CA TYR A 668 -11.09 -14.91 -26.12
C TYR A 668 -10.34 -15.57 -27.28
N ARG A 669 -9.44 -16.51 -27.02
CA ARG A 669 -8.77 -17.31 -28.04
C ARG A 669 -9.77 -18.06 -28.92
N TYR A 670 -10.78 -18.64 -28.27
CA TYR A 670 -11.88 -19.29 -28.97
C TYR A 670 -12.66 -18.27 -29.82
N GLN A 671 -12.96 -17.11 -29.29
CA GLN A 671 -13.68 -16.04 -30.01
C GLN A 671 -12.89 -15.54 -31.24
N ILE A 672 -11.58 -15.30 -31.07
CA ILE A 672 -10.69 -14.92 -32.18
C ILE A 672 -10.69 -15.99 -33.25
N ASN A 673 -10.60 -17.28 -32.88
CA ASN A 673 -10.65 -18.38 -33.82
C ASN A 673 -11.97 -18.41 -34.60
N SER A 674 -13.09 -18.17 -33.92
CA SER A 674 -14.42 -18.09 -34.56
C SER A 674 -14.49 -16.92 -35.54
N TRP A 675 -13.95 -15.73 -35.18
CA TRP A 675 -13.90 -14.57 -36.08
C TRP A 675 -12.98 -14.83 -37.30
N MET A 676 -11.87 -15.52 -37.12
CA MET A 676 -10.98 -15.90 -38.21
C MET A 676 -11.71 -16.84 -39.19
N ILE A 677 -12.43 -17.84 -38.69
CA ILE A 677 -13.23 -18.77 -39.52
C ILE A 677 -14.32 -18.00 -40.27
N GLU A 678 -15.00 -17.04 -39.60
CA GLU A 678 -16.04 -16.22 -40.23
C GLU A 678 -15.46 -15.34 -41.33
N TYR A 679 -14.27 -14.75 -41.08
CA TYR A 679 -13.56 -13.93 -42.05
C TYR A 679 -13.21 -14.76 -43.27
N TYR A 680 -12.59 -15.93 -43.14
CA TYR A 680 -12.27 -16.83 -44.25
C TYR A 680 -13.49 -17.30 -45.00
N TYR A 681 -14.54 -17.66 -44.32
CA TYR A 681 -15.81 -18.09 -44.93
C TYR A 681 -16.41 -16.98 -45.79
N THR A 682 -16.29 -15.73 -45.39
CA THR A 682 -16.96 -14.61 -46.05
C THR A 682 -16.11 -13.98 -47.16
N TYR A 683 -14.83 -13.80 -46.91
CA TYR A 683 -13.97 -12.98 -47.78
C TYR A 683 -12.88 -13.75 -48.52
N TYR A 684 -12.54 -14.96 -48.07
CA TYR A 684 -11.46 -15.73 -48.68
C TYR A 684 -11.96 -16.48 -49.92
N LYS A 685 -11.27 -16.26 -51.06
CA LYS A 685 -11.64 -16.91 -52.34
C LYS A 685 -10.46 -17.53 -53.05
N ASP A 686 -9.33 -17.69 -52.37
CA ASP A 686 -8.11 -18.23 -53.01
C ASP A 686 -7.96 -19.74 -52.77
N ASN A 687 -7.36 -20.42 -53.76
CA ASN A 687 -7.15 -21.87 -53.68
C ASN A 687 -5.95 -22.22 -52.77
N ASP A 688 -5.18 -21.26 -52.31
CA ASP A 688 -4.01 -21.50 -51.45
C ASP A 688 -4.32 -21.41 -49.95
N PHE A 689 -5.55 -21.71 -49.53
CA PHE A 689 -6.01 -21.65 -48.16
C PHE A 689 -5.20 -22.55 -47.20
N TRP A 690 -4.46 -23.51 -47.72
CA TRP A 690 -3.65 -24.38 -46.86
C TRP A 690 -2.59 -23.60 -46.01
N HIS A 691 -2.06 -22.48 -46.47
CA HIS A 691 -1.18 -21.59 -45.69
C HIS A 691 -1.90 -20.93 -44.51
N GLU A 692 -3.14 -20.58 -44.70
CA GLU A 692 -3.99 -19.93 -43.73
C GLU A 692 -4.59 -20.94 -42.73
N TYR A 693 -4.85 -22.15 -43.16
CA TYR A 693 -5.42 -23.21 -42.34
C TYR A 693 -4.58 -23.52 -41.10
N VAL A 694 -3.26 -23.42 -41.20
CA VAL A 694 -2.33 -23.65 -40.07
C VAL A 694 -2.58 -22.69 -38.92
N SER A 695 -3.17 -21.53 -39.19
CA SER A 695 -3.47 -20.50 -38.17
C SER A 695 -4.83 -20.73 -37.47
N VAL A 696 -5.63 -21.66 -37.97
CA VAL A 696 -6.98 -21.94 -37.43
C VAL A 696 -6.92 -23.13 -36.47
N ASP A 697 -7.49 -23.00 -35.28
CA ASP A 697 -7.67 -24.11 -34.35
C ASP A 697 -8.87 -24.93 -34.79
N THR A 698 -8.66 -26.24 -34.86
CA THR A 698 -9.69 -27.18 -35.27
C THR A 698 -10.30 -27.96 -34.12
N ASP A 699 -9.84 -27.73 -32.91
CA ASP A 699 -10.36 -28.35 -31.70
C ASP A 699 -11.47 -27.50 -31.08
N ASP A 700 -12.47 -28.14 -30.50
CA ASP A 700 -13.59 -27.51 -29.78
C ASP A 700 -14.38 -26.44 -30.59
N LEU A 701 -14.57 -26.66 -31.87
CA LEU A 701 -15.36 -25.77 -32.71
C LEU A 701 -16.85 -25.83 -32.38
N SER A 702 -17.54 -24.69 -32.49
CA SER A 702 -19.00 -24.67 -32.52
C SER A 702 -19.51 -25.30 -33.81
N ASP A 703 -20.74 -25.82 -33.77
CA ASP A 703 -21.37 -26.38 -34.97
C ASP A 703 -21.36 -25.39 -36.15
N LYS A 704 -21.52 -24.12 -35.87
CA LYS A 704 -21.50 -23.05 -36.86
C LYS A 704 -20.12 -22.82 -37.46
N ASP A 705 -19.08 -22.85 -36.61
CA ASP A 705 -17.71 -22.64 -37.05
C ASP A 705 -17.19 -23.89 -37.78
N ALA A 706 -17.53 -25.09 -37.31
CA ALA A 706 -17.24 -26.32 -37.98
C ALA A 706 -17.88 -26.35 -39.37
N GLN A 707 -19.16 -25.95 -39.48
CA GLN A 707 -19.85 -25.79 -40.75
C GLN A 707 -19.10 -24.90 -41.73
N ARG A 708 -18.77 -23.67 -41.24
CA ARG A 708 -18.08 -22.65 -42.06
C ARG A 708 -16.70 -23.16 -42.52
N LEU A 709 -15.96 -23.77 -41.62
CA LEU A 709 -14.61 -24.25 -41.91
C LEU A 709 -14.65 -25.44 -42.88
N ILE A 710 -15.56 -26.41 -42.70
CA ILE A 710 -15.79 -27.52 -43.64
C ILE A 710 -16.10 -26.97 -45.03
N GLU A 711 -17.00 -26.02 -45.13
CA GLU A 711 -17.38 -25.41 -46.39
C GLU A 711 -16.21 -24.65 -47.05
N THR A 712 -15.42 -23.89 -46.25
CA THR A 712 -14.26 -23.14 -46.75
C THR A 712 -13.18 -24.08 -47.25
N LEU A 713 -12.85 -25.14 -46.50
CA LEU A 713 -11.89 -26.14 -46.90
C LEU A 713 -12.30 -26.87 -48.21
N THR A 714 -13.58 -27.17 -48.32
CA THR A 714 -14.12 -27.83 -49.54
C THR A 714 -14.03 -26.90 -50.75
N GLU A 715 -14.33 -25.60 -50.59
CA GLU A 715 -14.16 -24.61 -51.68
C GLU A 715 -12.68 -24.40 -52.05
N ALA A 716 -11.77 -24.47 -51.07
CA ALA A 716 -10.34 -24.40 -51.30
C ALA A 716 -9.72 -25.68 -51.85
N GLY A 717 -10.52 -26.74 -52.07
CA GLY A 717 -10.05 -28.04 -52.58
C GLY A 717 -9.30 -28.89 -51.54
N MET A 718 -9.36 -28.54 -50.25
CA MET A 718 -8.73 -29.27 -49.15
C MET A 718 -9.67 -30.35 -48.60
N TYR A 719 -10.01 -31.30 -49.49
CA TYR A 719 -11.06 -32.31 -49.21
C TYR A 719 -10.69 -33.26 -48.08
N SER A 720 -9.41 -33.63 -47.94
CA SER A 720 -8.98 -34.53 -46.86
C SER A 720 -9.13 -33.90 -45.49
N GLN A 721 -8.77 -32.63 -45.33
CA GLN A 721 -8.91 -31.88 -44.09
C GLN A 721 -10.39 -31.60 -43.80
N SER A 722 -11.19 -31.28 -44.84
CA SER A 722 -12.63 -31.15 -44.70
C SER A 722 -13.27 -32.45 -44.19
N PHE A 723 -12.86 -33.58 -44.73
CA PHE A 723 -13.33 -34.89 -44.32
C PHE A 723 -12.92 -35.23 -42.89
N GLU A 724 -11.73 -34.86 -42.47
CA GLU A 724 -11.28 -34.99 -41.08
C GLU A 724 -12.17 -34.21 -40.11
N LEU A 725 -12.54 -32.98 -40.44
CA LEU A 725 -13.47 -32.20 -39.65
C LEU A 725 -14.87 -32.82 -39.60
N VAL A 726 -15.36 -33.28 -40.74
CA VAL A 726 -16.66 -33.97 -40.77
C VAL A 726 -16.61 -35.24 -39.92
N SER A 727 -15.46 -35.92 -39.82
CA SER A 727 -15.32 -37.10 -38.95
C SER A 727 -15.42 -36.77 -37.47
N ARG A 728 -15.02 -35.54 -37.09
CA ARG A 728 -15.05 -35.05 -35.66
C ARG A 728 -16.39 -34.42 -35.30
N TYR A 729 -16.91 -33.58 -36.17
CA TYR A 729 -18.08 -32.73 -35.89
C TYR A 729 -19.37 -33.17 -36.63
N GLY A 730 -19.29 -34.12 -37.51
CA GLY A 730 -20.41 -34.51 -38.39
C GLY A 730 -20.63 -33.52 -39.55
N CYS A 731 -21.73 -33.62 -40.23
CA CYS A 731 -22.06 -32.75 -41.38
C CYS A 731 -22.39 -31.28 -40.98
N CYS A 732 -22.63 -30.94 -39.70
CA CYS A 732 -22.91 -29.64 -39.14
C CYS A 732 -23.84 -28.75 -40.01
N LYS A 733 -24.76 -29.33 -40.77
CA LYS A 733 -25.62 -28.61 -41.72
C LYS A 733 -24.86 -27.87 -42.83
N ALA A 734 -23.66 -28.32 -43.15
CA ALA A 734 -22.89 -27.77 -44.26
C ALA A 734 -23.63 -27.90 -45.59
N ALA A 735 -23.39 -27.00 -46.52
CA ALA A 735 -24.05 -26.99 -47.82
C ALA A 735 -23.88 -28.32 -48.53
N PRO A 736 -25.00 -29.03 -48.87
CA PRO A 736 -24.92 -30.38 -49.43
C PRO A 736 -24.11 -30.47 -50.71
N ALA A 737 -24.14 -29.42 -51.53
CA ALA A 737 -23.35 -29.36 -52.74
C ALA A 737 -21.82 -29.35 -52.49
N ARG A 738 -21.38 -28.75 -51.36
CA ARG A 738 -19.97 -28.75 -50.97
C ARG A 738 -19.55 -30.10 -50.41
N LEU A 739 -20.38 -30.68 -49.54
CA LEU A 739 -20.15 -32.04 -49.02
C LEU A 739 -20.15 -33.09 -50.13
N LEU A 740 -20.96 -32.91 -51.17
CA LEU A 740 -20.94 -33.79 -52.35
C LEU A 740 -19.59 -33.72 -53.09
N LYS A 741 -19.01 -32.52 -53.27
CA LYS A 741 -17.65 -32.37 -53.85
C LYS A 741 -16.59 -33.08 -53.03
N MET A 742 -16.64 -32.94 -51.71
CA MET A 742 -15.71 -33.62 -50.81
C MET A 742 -15.88 -35.14 -50.88
N ALA A 743 -17.12 -35.65 -50.79
CA ALA A 743 -17.42 -37.07 -50.86
C ALA A 743 -17.00 -37.67 -52.20
N ASP A 744 -17.25 -36.95 -53.28
CA ASP A 744 -16.82 -37.32 -54.63
C ASP A 744 -15.30 -37.51 -54.70
N TYR A 745 -14.55 -36.54 -54.22
CA TYR A 745 -13.09 -36.63 -54.18
C TYR A 745 -12.58 -37.79 -53.34
N ILE A 746 -13.13 -37.98 -52.13
CA ILE A 746 -12.73 -39.05 -51.20
C ILE A 746 -13.02 -40.42 -51.80
N LEU A 747 -14.21 -40.57 -52.32
CA LEU A 747 -14.64 -41.85 -52.98
C LEU A 747 -13.83 -42.16 -54.24
N THR A 748 -13.40 -41.12 -54.94
CA THR A 748 -12.69 -41.36 -56.24
C THR A 748 -11.17 -41.53 -56.02
N ASN A 749 -10.57 -40.87 -55.02
CA ASN A 749 -9.10 -40.78 -54.94
C ASN A 749 -8.49 -41.35 -53.63
N VAL A 750 -9.28 -41.58 -52.59
CA VAL A 750 -8.72 -41.90 -51.28
C VAL A 750 -9.10 -43.26 -50.71
N SER A 751 -10.33 -43.74 -50.94
CA SER A 751 -10.79 -44.92 -50.23
C SER A 751 -11.86 -45.70 -51.05
N ASP A 752 -11.59 -47.00 -51.25
CA ASP A 752 -12.55 -47.97 -51.71
C ASP A 752 -13.20 -48.81 -50.57
N GLU A 753 -12.86 -48.47 -49.32
CA GLU A 753 -13.32 -49.24 -48.17
C GLU A 753 -14.53 -48.59 -47.49
N HIS A 754 -15.32 -49.40 -46.81
CA HIS A 754 -16.41 -48.89 -45.96
C HIS A 754 -15.98 -47.97 -44.84
N ASN A 755 -16.56 -46.79 -44.78
CA ASN A 755 -16.27 -45.78 -43.80
C ASN A 755 -17.56 -45.17 -43.22
N LYS A 756 -17.72 -45.24 -41.90
CA LYS A 756 -18.92 -44.77 -41.22
C LYS A 756 -19.19 -43.26 -41.45
N VAL A 757 -18.14 -42.46 -41.58
CA VAL A 757 -18.29 -41.01 -41.85
C VAL A 757 -18.84 -40.79 -43.25
N LEU A 758 -18.40 -41.61 -44.25
CA LEU A 758 -18.96 -41.57 -45.60
C LEU A 758 -20.42 -42.02 -45.60
N ASP A 759 -20.80 -42.98 -44.74
CA ASP A 759 -22.21 -43.35 -44.60
C ASP A 759 -23.07 -42.16 -44.19
N ASP A 760 -22.63 -41.42 -43.16
CA ASP A 760 -23.33 -40.24 -42.64
C ASP A 760 -23.39 -39.10 -43.68
N VAL A 761 -22.26 -38.82 -44.36
CA VAL A 761 -22.19 -37.79 -45.38
C VAL A 761 -23.02 -38.12 -46.59
N THR A 762 -22.92 -39.34 -47.12
CA THR A 762 -23.69 -39.76 -48.34
C THR A 762 -25.17 -39.81 -48.03
N ALA A 763 -25.57 -40.28 -46.84
CA ALA A 763 -26.96 -40.26 -46.39
C ALA A 763 -27.49 -38.82 -46.28
N TYR A 764 -26.67 -37.90 -45.71
CA TYR A 764 -27.04 -36.48 -45.59
C TYR A 764 -27.26 -35.84 -46.95
N VAL A 765 -26.30 -35.94 -47.87
CA VAL A 765 -26.42 -35.30 -49.21
C VAL A 765 -27.55 -35.94 -50.05
N PHE A 766 -27.74 -37.24 -49.89
CA PHE A 766 -28.85 -37.98 -50.57
C PHE A 766 -30.20 -37.49 -50.03
N GLY A 767 -30.33 -37.30 -48.70
CA GLY A 767 -31.54 -36.80 -48.08
C GLY A 767 -31.90 -35.36 -48.50
N GLN A 768 -30.93 -34.60 -48.97
CA GLN A 768 -31.14 -33.27 -49.56
C GLN A 768 -31.35 -33.28 -51.09
N HIS A 769 -31.49 -34.45 -51.67
CA HIS A 769 -31.66 -34.67 -53.10
C HIS A 769 -30.48 -34.20 -53.97
N ILE A 770 -29.30 -34.20 -53.43
CA ILE A 770 -28.06 -33.83 -54.12
C ILE A 770 -27.10 -35.00 -54.04
N TYR A 771 -26.80 -35.55 -55.15
CA TYR A 771 -26.01 -36.82 -55.34
C TYR A 771 -25.43 -36.94 -56.73
N ASN A 772 -24.37 -37.71 -56.90
CA ASN A 772 -23.70 -38.03 -58.15
C ASN A 772 -23.44 -39.56 -58.22
N GLU A 773 -22.85 -39.96 -59.31
CA GLU A 773 -22.60 -41.42 -59.59
C GLU A 773 -21.69 -42.06 -58.49
N PRO A 774 -20.54 -41.52 -58.07
CA PRO A 774 -19.70 -42.14 -57.06
C PRO A 774 -20.40 -42.26 -55.69
N VAL A 775 -21.18 -41.24 -55.24
CA VAL A 775 -21.96 -41.31 -54.00
C VAL A 775 -23.02 -42.42 -54.09
N LEU A 776 -23.76 -42.51 -55.22
CA LEU A 776 -24.77 -43.55 -55.41
C LEU A 776 -24.14 -44.96 -55.52
N ALA A 777 -22.94 -45.05 -56.11
CA ALA A 777 -22.19 -46.31 -56.15
C ALA A 777 -21.84 -46.78 -54.73
N TYR A 778 -21.25 -45.87 -53.93
CA TYR A 778 -20.92 -46.16 -52.53
C TYR A 778 -22.17 -46.56 -51.74
N MET A 779 -23.26 -45.78 -51.83
CA MET A 779 -24.50 -46.07 -51.11
C MET A 779 -25.11 -47.40 -51.59
N SER A 780 -24.93 -47.76 -52.86
CA SER A 780 -25.41 -49.10 -53.40
C SER A 780 -24.67 -50.25 -52.73
N ASP A 781 -23.45 -50.10 -52.35
CA ASP A 781 -22.68 -51.12 -51.65
C ASP A 781 -22.88 -51.15 -50.12
N TYR A 782 -22.99 -49.95 -49.48
CA TYR A 782 -22.87 -49.88 -48.04
C TYR A 782 -24.10 -49.33 -47.31
N PHE A 783 -24.96 -48.54 -47.95
CA PHE A 783 -26.12 -47.95 -47.32
C PHE A 783 -27.10 -48.95 -46.72
N ASN A 784 -27.43 -48.75 -45.44
CA ASN A 784 -28.44 -49.51 -44.71
C ASN A 784 -29.47 -48.51 -44.09
N GLY A 785 -30.73 -48.74 -44.45
CA GLY A 785 -31.81 -47.88 -43.94
C GLY A 785 -33.15 -48.69 -43.93
N THR A 786 -34.24 -48.00 -43.87
CA THR A 786 -35.57 -48.58 -44.00
C THR A 786 -35.82 -49.00 -45.42
N ASN A 787 -36.82 -49.87 -45.65
CA ASN A 787 -37.16 -50.31 -46.97
C ASN A 787 -37.43 -49.15 -47.96
N ASP A 788 -38.05 -48.11 -47.49
CA ASP A 788 -38.35 -46.90 -48.28
C ASP A 788 -37.10 -46.09 -48.61
N GLU A 789 -36.20 -45.92 -47.67
CA GLU A 789 -34.93 -45.22 -47.85
C GLU A 789 -34.05 -46.02 -48.84
N MET A 790 -33.84 -47.32 -48.62
CA MET A 790 -33.04 -48.15 -49.50
C MET A 790 -33.63 -48.22 -50.91
N TYR A 791 -34.96 -48.27 -51.02
CA TYR A 791 -35.62 -48.22 -52.32
C TYR A 791 -35.38 -46.92 -53.07
N ASN A 792 -35.43 -45.80 -52.36
CA ASN A 792 -35.16 -44.47 -52.94
C ASN A 792 -33.72 -44.38 -53.47
N VAL A 793 -32.72 -44.85 -52.68
CA VAL A 793 -31.32 -44.91 -53.09
C VAL A 793 -31.18 -45.84 -54.28
N TRP A 794 -31.74 -47.03 -54.27
CA TRP A 794 -31.75 -47.98 -55.34
C TRP A 794 -32.34 -47.41 -56.65
N LYS A 795 -33.43 -46.69 -56.54
CA LYS A 795 -34.11 -46.09 -57.71
C LYS A 795 -33.28 -44.95 -58.32
N ALA A 796 -32.67 -44.12 -57.43
CA ALA A 796 -31.75 -43.05 -57.84
C ALA A 796 -30.54 -43.68 -58.58
N ALA A 797 -29.90 -44.67 -57.97
CA ALA A 797 -28.72 -45.33 -58.51
C ALA A 797 -28.99 -45.97 -59.92
N ILE A 798 -30.14 -46.58 -60.11
CA ILE A 798 -30.54 -47.09 -61.41
C ILE A 798 -30.68 -46.01 -62.46
N ASN A 799 -31.27 -44.88 -62.07
CA ASN A 799 -31.43 -43.77 -63.00
C ASN A 799 -30.09 -43.14 -63.46
N TYR A 800 -29.04 -43.29 -62.63
CA TYR A 800 -27.65 -42.85 -62.93
C TYR A 800 -26.83 -43.97 -63.63
N GLY A 801 -27.40 -45.18 -63.81
CA GLY A 801 -26.71 -46.29 -64.43
C GLY A 801 -25.69 -47.00 -63.53
N VAL A 802 -25.74 -46.78 -62.23
CA VAL A 802 -24.86 -47.41 -61.24
C VAL A 802 -25.20 -48.86 -61.06
N ASN A 803 -24.21 -49.74 -60.85
CA ASN A 803 -24.43 -51.15 -60.56
C ASN A 803 -25.07 -51.32 -59.14
N VAL A 804 -26.31 -51.72 -59.12
CA VAL A 804 -27.10 -51.88 -57.87
C VAL A 804 -27.29 -53.36 -57.47
N SER A 805 -26.50 -54.25 -58.01
CA SER A 805 -26.71 -55.69 -57.78
C SER A 805 -26.63 -56.03 -56.28
N HIS A 806 -25.64 -55.53 -55.58
CA HIS A 806 -25.47 -55.77 -54.17
C HIS A 806 -26.60 -55.10 -53.32
N MET A 807 -26.97 -53.83 -53.63
CA MET A 807 -28.10 -53.16 -53.02
C MET A 807 -29.43 -53.92 -53.24
N SER A 808 -29.64 -54.35 -54.43
CA SER A 808 -30.86 -55.12 -54.81
C SER A 808 -30.98 -56.36 -53.95
N GLU A 809 -29.90 -57.12 -53.76
CA GLU A 809 -29.91 -58.33 -52.91
C GLU A 809 -30.28 -58.01 -51.47
N ARG A 810 -29.64 -56.98 -50.89
CA ARG A 810 -29.92 -56.56 -49.53
C ARG A 810 -31.34 -56.03 -49.39
N LEU A 811 -31.80 -55.22 -50.30
CA LEU A 811 -33.15 -54.63 -50.30
C LEU A 811 -34.23 -55.68 -50.44
N LEU A 812 -34.06 -56.62 -51.40
CA LEU A 812 -34.95 -57.73 -51.55
C LEU A 812 -35.02 -58.58 -50.26
N ALA A 813 -33.86 -58.96 -49.72
CA ALA A 813 -33.80 -59.69 -48.46
C ALA A 813 -34.51 -58.97 -47.31
N GLN A 814 -34.29 -57.68 -47.15
CA GLN A 814 -34.90 -56.87 -46.09
C GLN A 814 -36.41 -56.72 -46.29
N MET A 815 -36.88 -56.46 -47.56
CA MET A 815 -38.31 -56.35 -47.85
C MET A 815 -39.06 -57.69 -47.61
N MET A 816 -38.44 -58.78 -47.95
CA MET A 816 -39.02 -60.11 -47.70
C MET A 816 -39.06 -60.42 -46.17
N TYR A 817 -37.96 -60.06 -45.43
CA TYR A 817 -37.90 -60.26 -44.01
C TYR A 817 -38.95 -59.40 -43.24
N THR A 818 -39.17 -58.17 -43.63
CA THR A 818 -40.14 -57.23 -43.04
C THR A 818 -41.57 -57.46 -43.54
N GLY A 819 -41.79 -58.46 -44.41
CA GLY A 819 -43.13 -58.85 -44.85
C GLY A 819 -43.78 -57.89 -45.87
N VAL A 820 -42.99 -57.17 -46.66
CA VAL A 820 -43.45 -56.16 -47.63
C VAL A 820 -43.91 -56.85 -48.88
N HIS A 821 -45.14 -56.57 -49.31
CA HIS A 821 -45.79 -57.02 -50.57
C HIS A 821 -46.28 -55.81 -51.37
N THR A 822 -45.38 -55.09 -51.96
CA THR A 822 -45.73 -53.91 -52.79
C THR A 822 -45.17 -54.02 -54.19
N GLY A 823 -45.66 -53.20 -55.11
CA GLY A 823 -45.13 -53.11 -56.46
C GLY A 823 -43.62 -52.81 -56.50
N ARG A 824 -43.08 -52.15 -55.51
CA ARG A 824 -41.64 -51.83 -55.29
C ARG A 824 -40.80 -53.09 -55.14
N LEU A 825 -41.26 -54.09 -54.35
CA LEU A 825 -40.59 -55.40 -54.27
C LEU A 825 -40.46 -56.09 -55.60
N THR A 826 -41.54 -56.02 -56.44
CA THR A 826 -41.53 -56.54 -57.73
C THR A 826 -40.64 -55.81 -58.72
N GLU A 827 -40.61 -54.48 -58.63
CA GLU A 827 -39.76 -53.66 -59.48
C GLU A 827 -38.26 -53.92 -59.23
N VAL A 828 -37.83 -54.00 -57.98
CA VAL A 828 -36.45 -54.37 -57.61
C VAL A 828 -36.11 -55.76 -58.06
N PHE A 829 -37.02 -56.68 -57.87
CA PHE A 829 -36.80 -58.05 -58.30
C PHE A 829 -36.70 -58.21 -59.86
N THR A 830 -37.49 -57.47 -60.58
CA THR A 830 -37.47 -57.50 -62.04
C THR A 830 -36.13 -56.98 -62.58
N ASP A 831 -35.67 -55.92 -62.09
CA ASP A 831 -34.34 -55.34 -62.45
C ASP A 831 -33.20 -56.32 -62.07
N TYR A 832 -33.20 -56.83 -60.85
CA TYR A 832 -32.16 -57.76 -60.37
C TYR A 832 -32.14 -59.05 -61.17
N TYR A 833 -33.30 -59.68 -61.43
CA TYR A 833 -33.43 -60.93 -62.18
C TYR A 833 -32.90 -60.75 -63.56
N SER A 834 -33.14 -59.65 -64.21
CA SER A 834 -32.64 -59.44 -65.62
C SER A 834 -31.11 -59.43 -65.69
N LYS A 835 -30.39 -59.15 -64.58
CA LYS A 835 -28.91 -59.06 -64.51
C LYS A 835 -28.27 -60.31 -63.87
N MET A 836 -28.93 -60.93 -62.94
CA MET A 836 -28.40 -62.03 -62.12
C MET A 836 -29.40 -63.15 -61.94
N PRO A 837 -29.67 -63.95 -62.97
CA PRO A 837 -30.78 -64.94 -62.95
C PRO A 837 -30.55 -66.18 -62.07
N ASP A 838 -29.30 -66.55 -61.75
CA ASP A 838 -29.01 -67.76 -60.95
C ASP A 838 -28.44 -67.37 -59.54
N LYS A 839 -29.22 -66.77 -58.81
CA LYS A 839 -28.84 -66.37 -57.43
C LYS A 839 -29.83 -66.88 -56.36
N LEU A 840 -29.33 -67.17 -55.20
CA LEU A 840 -30.11 -67.65 -54.06
C LEU A 840 -31.27 -66.72 -53.73
N ILE A 841 -31.06 -65.37 -53.80
CA ILE A 841 -32.06 -64.32 -53.50
C ILE A 841 -33.27 -64.43 -54.47
N VAL A 842 -33.05 -64.82 -55.73
CA VAL A 842 -34.13 -65.06 -56.69
C VAL A 842 -35.02 -66.24 -56.23
N LYS A 843 -34.40 -67.35 -55.80
CA LYS A 843 -35.13 -68.50 -55.24
C LYS A 843 -35.88 -68.09 -53.94
N ALA A 844 -35.27 -67.28 -53.11
CA ALA A 844 -35.94 -66.78 -51.90
C ALA A 844 -37.15 -65.88 -52.23
N TYR A 845 -37.05 -65.00 -53.23
CA TYR A 845 -38.19 -64.20 -53.71
C TYR A 845 -39.30 -64.99 -54.24
N LEU A 846 -39.01 -65.99 -55.07
CA LEU A 846 -40.00 -66.89 -55.63
C LEU A 846 -40.69 -67.69 -54.52
N SER A 847 -39.95 -68.24 -53.59
CA SER A 847 -40.49 -68.92 -52.40
C SER A 847 -41.42 -68.07 -51.57
N TYR A 848 -40.93 -66.83 -51.25
CA TYR A 848 -41.69 -65.88 -50.45
C TYR A 848 -43.05 -65.52 -51.08
N ASN A 849 -43.06 -65.19 -52.36
CA ASN A 849 -44.29 -64.84 -53.06
C ASN A 849 -45.19 -66.06 -53.29
N SER A 850 -44.64 -67.28 -53.53
CA SER A 850 -45.34 -68.49 -53.61
C SER A 850 -46.05 -68.88 -52.30
N GLN A 851 -45.37 -68.81 -51.21
CA GLN A 851 -45.95 -69.03 -49.87
C GLN A 851 -47.08 -68.00 -49.59
N PHE A 852 -46.81 -66.70 -49.87
CA PHE A 852 -47.82 -65.66 -49.68
C PHE A 852 -49.09 -65.90 -50.52
N TYR A 853 -48.91 -66.28 -51.76
CA TYR A 853 -50.02 -66.68 -52.68
C TYR A 853 -50.80 -67.93 -52.18
N LEU A 854 -50.08 -68.85 -51.65
CA LEU A 854 -50.72 -70.13 -51.17
C LEU A 854 -51.50 -69.87 -49.85
N LEU A 855 -50.90 -69.07 -48.89
CA LEU A 855 -51.46 -68.85 -47.53
C LEU A 855 -52.53 -67.77 -47.50
N ARG A 856 -52.34 -66.63 -48.22
CA ARG A 856 -53.24 -65.44 -48.09
C ARG A 856 -54.18 -65.25 -49.32
N GLN A 857 -54.19 -66.17 -50.33
CA GLN A 857 -55.03 -66.19 -51.55
C GLN A 857 -55.03 -64.85 -52.35
N LYS A 858 -54.03 -64.01 -52.20
CA LYS A 858 -53.87 -62.81 -53.00
C LYS A 858 -53.21 -63.17 -54.32
N LYS A 859 -53.59 -62.48 -55.45
CA LYS A 859 -52.89 -62.65 -56.73
C LYS A 859 -51.39 -62.45 -56.59
N ALA A 860 -50.59 -63.45 -56.97
CA ALA A 860 -49.17 -63.26 -57.15
C ALA A 860 -48.98 -62.50 -58.50
N ASN A 861 -47.87 -61.72 -58.58
CA ASN A 861 -47.52 -60.96 -59.78
C ASN A 861 -47.18 -61.96 -60.87
N ASP A 862 -47.61 -61.72 -62.12
CA ASP A 862 -47.39 -62.63 -63.28
C ASP A 862 -45.91 -62.94 -63.55
N ILE A 863 -45.00 -62.02 -63.11
CA ILE A 863 -43.54 -62.20 -63.20
C ILE A 863 -43.09 -63.43 -62.37
N VAL A 864 -43.69 -63.67 -61.22
CA VAL A 864 -43.31 -64.77 -60.30
C VAL A 864 -43.54 -66.09 -61.01
N PHE A 865 -44.67 -66.29 -61.62
CA PHE A 865 -44.99 -67.51 -62.32
C PHE A 865 -44.17 -67.71 -63.62
N ARG A 866 -43.92 -66.59 -64.35
CA ARG A 866 -43.06 -66.60 -65.50
C ARG A 866 -41.63 -67.05 -65.14
N VAL A 867 -41.08 -66.49 -64.14
CA VAL A 867 -39.69 -66.82 -63.69
C VAL A 867 -39.64 -68.26 -63.14
N ILE A 868 -40.66 -68.76 -62.45
CA ILE A 868 -40.74 -70.15 -62.03
C ILE A 868 -40.74 -71.08 -63.25
N GLU A 869 -41.43 -70.79 -64.31
CA GLU A 869 -41.42 -71.59 -65.54
C GLU A 869 -40.06 -71.56 -66.27
N GLU A 870 -39.37 -70.36 -66.26
CA GLU A 870 -38.04 -70.23 -66.82
C GLU A 870 -37.02 -71.03 -66.01
N TYR A 871 -37.08 -70.99 -64.65
CA TYR A 871 -36.23 -71.83 -63.80
C TYR A 871 -36.46 -73.34 -63.97
N MET A 872 -37.71 -73.80 -64.22
CA MET A 872 -38.03 -75.19 -64.51
C MET A 872 -37.50 -75.58 -65.83
N LYS A 873 -37.55 -74.78 -66.85
CA LYS A 873 -37.02 -75.06 -68.22
C LYS A 873 -35.51 -75.17 -68.21
N GLU A 874 -34.81 -74.39 -67.41
CA GLU A 874 -33.33 -74.33 -67.29
C GLU A 874 -32.81 -75.37 -66.29
N GLY A 875 -33.68 -76.09 -65.59
CA GLY A 875 -33.31 -77.14 -64.62
C GLY A 875 -32.79 -76.61 -63.28
N TYR A 876 -33.00 -75.32 -62.88
CA TYR A 876 -32.66 -74.79 -61.55
C TYR A 876 -33.61 -75.38 -60.51
N GLY A 877 -33.03 -75.84 -59.38
CA GLY A 877 -33.83 -76.35 -58.29
C GLY A 877 -34.61 -75.27 -57.57
N LEU A 878 -35.91 -75.44 -57.38
CA LEU A 878 -36.79 -74.53 -56.70
C LEU A 878 -37.31 -75.14 -55.39
N PRO A 879 -37.63 -74.33 -54.38
CA PRO A 879 -38.39 -74.78 -53.17
C PRO A 879 -39.74 -75.40 -53.58
N GLU A 880 -40.19 -76.38 -52.85
CA GLU A 880 -41.41 -77.07 -53.09
C GLU A 880 -42.68 -76.22 -53.23
N CYS A 881 -42.72 -75.17 -52.38
CA CYS A 881 -43.86 -74.20 -52.40
C CYS A 881 -44.01 -73.47 -53.74
N CYS A 882 -42.95 -73.30 -54.53
CA CYS A 882 -42.97 -72.66 -55.83
C CYS A 882 -43.72 -73.58 -56.88
N TYR A 883 -43.44 -74.84 -56.87
CA TYR A 883 -44.16 -75.86 -57.78
C TYR A 883 -45.61 -75.87 -57.36
N VAL A 884 -45.97 -75.96 -56.11
CA VAL A 884 -47.37 -76.02 -55.68
C VAL A 884 -48.13 -74.74 -56.04
N ALA A 885 -47.48 -73.54 -55.88
CA ALA A 885 -48.07 -72.29 -56.30
C ALA A 885 -48.31 -72.15 -57.76
N TRP A 886 -47.36 -72.62 -58.57
CA TRP A 886 -47.47 -72.62 -60.02
C TRP A 886 -48.58 -73.60 -60.50
N LEU A 887 -48.61 -74.77 -59.96
CA LEU A 887 -49.70 -75.70 -60.26
C LEU A 887 -51.08 -75.17 -59.93
N LYS A 888 -51.20 -74.53 -58.77
CA LYS A 888 -52.44 -73.84 -58.36
C LYS A 888 -52.84 -72.66 -59.27
N ASN A 889 -51.84 -72.00 -59.84
CA ASN A 889 -52.11 -70.88 -60.76
C ASN A 889 -52.60 -71.39 -62.13
N ILE A 890 -52.01 -72.43 -62.68
CA ILE A 890 -52.42 -73.04 -63.93
C ILE A 890 -53.80 -73.64 -63.76
N SER A 891 -54.13 -74.33 -62.68
CA SER A 891 -55.43 -74.86 -62.40
C SER A 891 -56.54 -73.86 -62.33
N LYS A 892 -56.24 -72.56 -62.00
CA LYS A 892 -57.21 -71.44 -61.97
C LYS A 892 -57.36 -70.67 -63.28
N ASN A 893 -56.36 -70.79 -64.18
CA ASN A 893 -56.31 -70.10 -65.46
C ASN A 893 -55.97 -71.19 -66.53
N PRO A 894 -56.95 -72.11 -66.94
CA PRO A 894 -56.66 -73.10 -67.89
C PRO A 894 -56.49 -72.58 -69.34
#